data_bf9260176a690ab4de9badc1706d116b
#
_entry.id   bf9260176a690ab4de9badc1706d116b
#
_cell.length_a   1.000
_cell.length_b   1.000
_cell.length_c   1.000
_cell.angle_alpha   90.00
_cell.angle_beta   90.00
_cell.angle_gamma   90.00
#
_symmetry.space_group_name_H-M   'P 1'
#
loop_
_entity.id
_entity.type
_entity.pdbx_description
1 polymer ?
#
loop_
_entity_poly.entity_id
_entity_poly.type
_entity_poly.pdbx_seq_one_letter_code
_entity_poly.pdbx_strand_id
1 'polypeptide(L)'
;MKILSIVISILMVFSLFATFVKAEDSTENVDISKYVIKAREIFGVSMDYDEVNSNVGDHSISINWNMKNDYSMSERITFDFNGNVLNYNKNFDDYKRFNRTLVSREDAKKTADALVKKLYPKSELKFENLEVADSNYNLTYRLYSNGVRVYGAVVQISLNKEDGNCYRVDSTDSMQMFLRYDAKVDVSGIKGEGEAFEAIKKAYPSRLDLLQSIDEKYVPYYTWNKRLIVDAKDFSKVKYDYWRSEYGANTKDASDEAAEKSMSEVEIKEKDKIKNLKTKEEALEKAISFFNLDKKKLRSGNLSPIYGTDFYDYSFNFRDDNKGQNYYFASATIKADDLIPTQFYTSDGRNERKADASKVAPWIDKIKNELPFFDEYKEILDEDEDDNDQGYYIRKHFMRKFGEYFVPDDSIYLTFGADGLSNYGLTRIWGDIEHEDKKISSDDAFKRLKENFGCRLYILPIVDENRENIKETKLVYAIDTGMRSQKVRATDGKIGSDDEKYLNSPKGSEDDAEVKDAVISGFGVIDNKAYDDTATYKDLLYNLSYLFYENMNENTDTMMKRFKDLKIFDKETLDAPVSRETLAKALVLKKLSLTPEDIRTDVFNEDIKAKEKAYPALMIMLSGDFKDMDFEENATVHEMLKMISSIIFR
;
A
#
# COMPACT_ATOMS: atom_id res chain seq x y z
N MET A 1 -15.51 -53.53 7.04
CA MET A 1 -14.26 -53.03 7.61
C MET A 1 -14.00 -51.54 7.31
N LYS A 2 -14.17 -51.01 6.08
CA LYS A 2 -13.92 -49.58 5.79
C LYS A 2 -14.83 -48.58 6.54
N ILE A 3 -16.12 -48.92 6.73
CA ILE A 3 -17.07 -48.06 7.47
C ILE A 3 -16.73 -48.02 8.96
N LEU A 4 -16.29 -49.15 9.55
CA LEU A 4 -15.88 -49.20 10.94
C LEU A 4 -14.59 -48.43 11.22
N SER A 5 -13.66 -48.38 10.24
CA SER A 5 -12.44 -47.58 10.31
C SER A 5 -12.73 -46.08 10.28
N ILE A 6 -13.69 -45.63 9.47
CA ILE A 6 -14.12 -44.23 9.40
C ILE A 6 -14.81 -43.81 10.71
N VAL A 7 -15.65 -44.61 11.28
CA VAL A 7 -16.33 -44.35 12.57
C VAL A 7 -15.34 -44.30 13.72
N ILE A 8 -14.33 -45.17 13.73
CA ILE A 8 -13.27 -45.20 14.76
C ILE A 8 -12.36 -43.96 14.58
N SER A 9 -12.03 -43.56 13.35
CA SER A 9 -11.25 -42.34 13.10
C SER A 9 -12.01 -41.09 13.55
N ILE A 10 -13.31 -41.00 13.32
CA ILE A 10 -14.17 -39.93 13.81
C ILE A 10 -14.23 -39.90 15.33
N LEU A 11 -14.36 -41.08 15.99
CA LEU A 11 -14.37 -41.20 17.46
C LEU A 11 -13.02 -40.89 18.10
N MET A 12 -11.89 -41.24 17.47
CA MET A 12 -10.56 -40.84 17.94
C MET A 12 -10.32 -39.33 17.81
N VAL A 13 -10.82 -38.68 16.77
CA VAL A 13 -10.77 -37.22 16.64
C VAL A 13 -11.55 -36.54 17.79
N PHE A 14 -12.71 -37.07 18.16
CA PHE A 14 -13.49 -36.54 19.29
C PHE A 14 -12.83 -36.72 20.67
N SER A 15 -11.99 -37.72 20.85
CA SER A 15 -11.31 -37.95 22.13
C SER A 15 -10.03 -37.13 22.33
N LEU A 16 -9.44 -36.61 21.26
CA LEU A 16 -8.25 -35.76 21.30
C LEU A 16 -8.57 -34.27 21.47
N PHE A 17 -9.79 -33.84 21.26
CA PHE A 17 -10.18 -32.40 21.26
C PHE A 17 -11.00 -31.96 22.50
N ALA A 18 -11.01 -32.71 23.58
CA ALA A 18 -11.59 -32.26 24.85
C ALA A 18 -10.66 -31.33 25.64
N THR A 19 -9.89 -30.46 24.94
CA THR A 19 -9.24 -29.33 25.58
C THR A 19 -10.19 -28.13 25.56
N PHE A 20 -10.91 -27.94 26.66
CA PHE A 20 -11.72 -26.78 26.91
C PHE A 20 -10.79 -25.53 27.07
N VAL A 21 -10.82 -24.65 26.11
CA VAL A 21 -10.21 -23.30 26.26
C VAL A 21 -11.15 -22.48 27.13
N LYS A 22 -10.74 -22.17 28.32
CA LYS A 22 -11.44 -21.25 29.22
C LYS A 22 -11.09 -19.82 28.76
N ALA A 23 -12.02 -19.14 28.13
CA ALA A 23 -11.91 -17.69 27.94
C ALA A 23 -12.12 -17.02 29.32
N GLU A 24 -11.21 -16.21 29.77
CA GLU A 24 -11.41 -15.34 30.93
C GLU A 24 -12.47 -14.30 30.55
N ASP A 25 -13.65 -14.37 31.16
CA ASP A 25 -14.81 -13.48 31.10
C ASP A 25 -16.01 -13.82 30.19
N SER A 26 -16.03 -14.90 29.39
CA SER A 26 -17.32 -15.40 28.88
C SER A 26 -17.50 -16.86 29.28
N THR A 27 -18.51 -17.12 30.08
CA THR A 27 -18.76 -18.43 30.74
C THR A 27 -19.42 -19.49 29.84
N GLU A 28 -19.41 -19.35 28.52
CA GLU A 28 -19.92 -20.36 27.61
C GLU A 28 -18.78 -21.17 26.97
N ASN A 29 -18.85 -22.50 27.18
CA ASN A 29 -17.97 -23.43 26.49
C ASN A 29 -18.31 -23.47 25.00
N VAL A 30 -17.50 -22.78 24.17
CA VAL A 30 -17.67 -22.79 22.72
C VAL A 30 -17.20 -24.12 22.15
N ASP A 31 -18.11 -24.89 21.57
CA ASP A 31 -17.75 -26.11 20.83
C ASP A 31 -17.13 -25.76 19.47
N ILE A 32 -15.79 -25.87 19.39
CA ILE A 32 -15.03 -25.56 18.15
C ILE A 32 -15.18 -26.66 17.09
N SER A 33 -15.70 -27.84 17.42
CA SER A 33 -15.77 -28.99 16.52
C SER A 33 -16.58 -28.69 15.26
N LYS A 34 -17.70 -27.99 15.40
CA LYS A 34 -18.53 -27.57 14.26
C LYS A 34 -17.78 -26.68 13.26
N TYR A 35 -16.88 -25.83 13.75
CA TYR A 35 -16.08 -24.93 12.91
C TYR A 35 -14.95 -25.68 12.21
N VAL A 36 -14.31 -26.62 12.89
CA VAL A 36 -13.29 -27.51 12.30
C VAL A 36 -13.90 -28.36 11.17
N ILE A 37 -15.08 -28.95 11.40
CA ILE A 37 -15.79 -29.73 10.37
C ILE A 37 -16.12 -28.82 9.17
N LYS A 38 -16.68 -27.65 9.45
CA LYS A 38 -17.04 -26.68 8.40
C LYS A 38 -15.81 -26.21 7.60
N ALA A 39 -14.68 -25.97 8.24
CA ALA A 39 -13.43 -25.62 7.59
C ALA A 39 -12.98 -26.67 6.58
N ARG A 40 -13.03 -27.95 6.99
CA ARG A 40 -12.69 -29.08 6.11
C ARG A 40 -13.66 -29.24 4.94
N GLU A 41 -14.96 -29.07 5.19
CA GLU A 41 -15.98 -29.14 4.13
C GLU A 41 -15.85 -28.04 3.10
N ILE A 42 -15.43 -26.84 3.52
CA ILE A 42 -15.31 -25.68 2.61
C ILE A 42 -13.98 -25.67 1.88
N PHE A 43 -12.87 -25.78 2.59
CA PHE A 43 -11.52 -25.55 2.07
C PHE A 43 -10.69 -26.82 1.89
N GLY A 44 -11.19 -27.97 2.34
CA GLY A 44 -10.44 -29.22 2.26
C GLY A 44 -9.20 -29.26 3.15
N VAL A 45 -9.26 -28.61 4.33
CA VAL A 45 -8.13 -28.57 5.28
C VAL A 45 -7.62 -29.99 5.54
N SER A 46 -6.31 -30.19 5.32
CA SER A 46 -5.69 -31.52 5.43
C SER A 46 -5.80 -32.11 6.84
N MET A 47 -5.85 -33.43 6.91
CA MET A 47 -5.74 -34.16 8.16
C MET A 47 -4.27 -34.39 8.60
N ASP A 48 -3.32 -34.01 7.76
CA ASP A 48 -1.89 -34.25 7.99
C ASP A 48 -1.24 -33.20 8.90
N TYR A 49 -1.97 -32.13 9.23
CA TYR A 49 -1.50 -31.16 10.23
C TYR A 49 -1.41 -31.81 11.61
N ASP A 50 -0.29 -31.66 12.28
CA ASP A 50 0.01 -32.26 13.56
C ASP A 50 -0.16 -31.33 14.77
N GLU A 51 -0.43 -30.04 14.50
CA GLU A 51 -0.73 -29.05 15.53
C GLU A 51 -1.96 -28.21 15.14
N VAL A 52 -2.90 -28.09 16.09
CA VAL A 52 -4.11 -27.25 15.91
C VAL A 52 -4.30 -26.36 17.12
N ASN A 53 -4.38 -25.07 16.89
CA ASN A 53 -4.61 -24.06 17.92
C ASN A 53 -5.90 -23.29 17.63
N SER A 54 -6.66 -22.95 18.66
CA SER A 54 -7.86 -22.11 18.52
C SER A 54 -7.81 -20.92 19.45
N ASN A 55 -8.35 -19.80 18.99
CA ASN A 55 -8.55 -18.59 19.78
C ASN A 55 -10.01 -18.15 19.64
N VAL A 56 -10.67 -17.90 20.77
CA VAL A 56 -12.04 -17.42 20.84
C VAL A 56 -12.00 -15.96 21.31
N GLY A 57 -12.34 -15.04 20.44
CA GLY A 57 -12.49 -13.60 20.73
C GLY A 57 -13.97 -13.25 20.98
N ASP A 58 -14.26 -11.98 21.21
CA ASP A 58 -15.62 -11.49 21.54
C ASP A 58 -16.64 -11.75 20.44
N HIS A 59 -16.22 -11.72 19.17
CA HIS A 59 -17.08 -11.87 18.00
C HIS A 59 -16.65 -12.92 16.99
N SER A 60 -15.56 -13.63 17.26
CA SER A 60 -14.96 -14.54 16.29
C SER A 60 -14.23 -15.73 16.93
N ILE A 61 -14.05 -16.77 16.13
CA ILE A 61 -13.28 -17.95 16.46
C ILE A 61 -12.25 -18.13 15.36
N SER A 62 -10.97 -18.12 15.74
CA SER A 62 -9.86 -18.40 14.83
C SER A 62 -9.31 -19.79 15.11
N ILE A 63 -9.10 -20.59 14.07
CA ILE A 63 -8.48 -21.91 14.14
C ILE A 63 -7.27 -21.90 13.22
N ASN A 64 -6.12 -22.31 13.76
CA ASN A 64 -4.86 -22.40 13.04
C ASN A 64 -4.41 -23.87 13.02
N TRP A 65 -4.04 -24.35 11.85
CA TRP A 65 -3.42 -25.67 11.63
C TRP A 65 -1.99 -25.45 11.19
N ASN A 66 -1.04 -26.12 11.82
CA ASN A 66 0.39 -25.99 11.55
C ASN A 66 1.06 -27.36 11.45
N MET A 67 2.17 -27.40 10.70
CA MET A 67 3.12 -28.50 10.76
C MET A 67 4.21 -28.15 11.78
N LYS A 68 4.41 -28.99 12.77
CA LYS A 68 5.31 -28.74 13.91
C LYS A 68 6.77 -28.48 13.51
N ASN A 69 7.20 -29.06 12.40
CA ASN A 69 8.57 -28.93 11.89
C ASN A 69 8.67 -28.09 10.60
N ASP A 70 7.55 -27.56 10.11
CA ASP A 70 7.50 -26.76 8.87
C ASP A 70 6.43 -25.67 8.97
N TYR A 71 6.81 -24.53 9.55
CA TYR A 71 5.92 -23.39 9.72
C TYR A 71 5.53 -22.69 8.40
N SER A 72 6.18 -23.07 7.26
CA SER A 72 5.76 -22.60 5.94
C SER A 72 4.43 -23.21 5.50
N MET A 73 4.06 -24.37 6.07
CA MET A 73 2.78 -25.04 5.84
C MET A 73 1.83 -24.75 7.00
N SER A 74 0.96 -23.78 6.81
CA SER A 74 -0.07 -23.43 7.79
C SER A 74 -1.36 -23.02 7.11
N GLU A 75 -2.49 -23.31 7.78
CA GLU A 75 -3.80 -22.80 7.40
C GLU A 75 -4.46 -22.13 8.60
N ARG A 76 -5.10 -20.98 8.36
CA ARG A 76 -5.85 -20.24 9.38
C ARG A 76 -7.22 -19.87 8.86
N ILE A 77 -8.23 -20.09 9.68
CA ILE A 77 -9.61 -19.68 9.38
C ILE A 77 -10.18 -18.95 10.58
N THR A 78 -10.86 -17.84 10.31
CA THR A 78 -11.62 -17.09 11.31
C THR A 78 -13.09 -17.13 10.93
N PHE A 79 -13.94 -17.51 11.87
CA PHE A 79 -15.40 -17.56 11.75
C PHE A 79 -16.04 -16.56 12.72
N ASP A 80 -17.22 -16.05 12.39
CA ASP A 80 -18.12 -15.50 13.40
C ASP A 80 -18.86 -16.62 14.14
N PHE A 81 -19.59 -16.29 15.21
CA PHE A 81 -20.34 -17.29 15.97
C PHE A 81 -21.51 -17.93 15.20
N ASN A 82 -21.97 -17.32 14.10
CA ASN A 82 -22.95 -17.87 13.17
C ASN A 82 -22.30 -18.85 12.17
N GLY A 83 -20.97 -18.94 12.20
CA GLY A 83 -20.18 -19.78 11.32
C GLY A 83 -19.92 -19.16 9.94
N ASN A 84 -20.13 -17.86 9.73
CA ASN A 84 -19.67 -17.22 8.51
C ASN A 84 -18.15 -17.11 8.54
N VAL A 85 -17.50 -17.35 7.40
CA VAL A 85 -16.05 -17.18 7.26
C VAL A 85 -15.75 -15.69 7.16
N LEU A 86 -14.94 -15.18 8.10
CA LEU A 86 -14.47 -13.81 8.10
C LEU A 86 -13.13 -13.68 7.36
N ASN A 87 -12.25 -14.66 7.58
CA ASN A 87 -10.94 -14.71 6.95
C ASN A 87 -10.49 -16.15 6.76
N TYR A 88 -9.77 -16.44 5.70
CA TYR A 88 -9.04 -17.68 5.45
C TYR A 88 -7.69 -17.36 4.84
N ASN A 89 -6.66 -18.02 5.33
CA ASN A 89 -5.32 -17.92 4.78
C ASN A 89 -4.63 -19.27 4.82
N LYS A 90 -4.03 -19.65 3.71
CA LYS A 90 -3.19 -20.85 3.56
C LYS A 90 -1.84 -20.45 3.05
N ASN A 91 -0.81 -20.71 3.84
CA ASN A 91 0.57 -20.55 3.40
C ASN A 91 1.00 -21.78 2.61
N PHE A 92 1.75 -21.58 1.53
CA PHE A 92 2.42 -22.64 0.79
C PHE A 92 3.82 -22.22 0.39
N ASP A 93 4.65 -23.21 0.21
CA ASP A 93 6.02 -23.03 -0.27
C ASP A 93 6.01 -22.72 -1.78
N ASP A 94 6.21 -21.45 -2.13
CA ASP A 94 6.17 -20.95 -3.53
C ASP A 94 7.36 -21.39 -4.39
N TYR A 95 8.39 -22.01 -3.78
CA TYR A 95 9.69 -22.20 -4.43
C TYR A 95 9.81 -23.40 -5.38
N LYS A 96 8.77 -24.21 -5.62
CA LYS A 96 8.91 -25.49 -6.34
C LYS A 96 8.19 -25.61 -7.69
N ARG A 97 7.73 -24.52 -8.32
CA ARG A 97 6.71 -24.67 -9.36
C ARG A 97 7.07 -24.00 -10.69
N PHE A 98 7.95 -24.62 -11.44
CA PHE A 98 8.16 -24.33 -12.86
C PHE A 98 7.42 -25.37 -13.74
N ASN A 99 6.69 -24.89 -14.77
CA ASN A 99 5.98 -25.70 -15.79
C ASN A 99 4.61 -26.25 -15.41
N ARG A 100 3.61 -25.38 -15.24
CA ARG A 100 2.21 -25.84 -15.17
C ARG A 100 1.27 -25.05 -16.08
N THR A 101 0.24 -25.74 -16.56
CA THR A 101 -0.87 -25.09 -17.27
C THR A 101 -1.64 -24.23 -16.27
N LEU A 102 -1.75 -22.92 -16.56
CA LEU A 102 -2.46 -22.00 -15.69
C LEU A 102 -3.97 -22.19 -15.83
N VAL A 103 -4.69 -21.99 -14.74
CA VAL A 103 -6.14 -21.92 -14.74
C VAL A 103 -6.57 -20.64 -15.48
N SER A 104 -7.56 -20.75 -16.36
CA SER A 104 -8.07 -19.57 -17.07
C SER A 104 -8.80 -18.60 -16.11
N ARG A 105 -8.84 -17.32 -16.46
CA ARG A 105 -9.62 -16.31 -15.72
C ARG A 105 -11.09 -16.69 -15.57
N GLU A 106 -11.65 -17.29 -16.61
CA GLU A 106 -13.04 -17.73 -16.61
C GLU A 106 -13.26 -18.86 -15.62
N ASP A 107 -12.35 -19.84 -15.57
CA ASP A 107 -12.45 -20.94 -14.63
C ASP A 107 -12.16 -20.48 -13.18
N ALA A 108 -11.20 -19.57 -12.98
CA ALA A 108 -10.97 -18.91 -11.70
C ALA A 108 -12.24 -18.21 -11.21
N LYS A 109 -12.90 -17.45 -12.09
CA LYS A 109 -14.19 -16.81 -11.73
C LYS A 109 -15.27 -17.83 -11.39
N LYS A 110 -15.41 -18.91 -12.15
CA LYS A 110 -16.37 -19.99 -11.82
C LYS A 110 -16.11 -20.61 -10.45
N THR A 111 -14.82 -20.85 -10.14
CA THR A 111 -14.41 -21.40 -8.84
C THR A 111 -14.76 -20.42 -7.72
N ALA A 112 -14.43 -19.15 -7.86
CA ALA A 112 -14.74 -18.13 -6.86
C ALA A 112 -16.24 -17.93 -6.68
N ASP A 113 -17.03 -17.88 -7.77
CA ASP A 113 -18.50 -17.79 -7.73
C ASP A 113 -19.12 -18.97 -6.93
N ALA A 114 -18.61 -20.18 -7.13
CA ALA A 114 -19.06 -21.35 -6.41
C ALA A 114 -18.68 -21.27 -4.90
N LEU A 115 -17.45 -20.80 -4.63
CA LEU A 115 -16.95 -20.65 -3.26
C LEU A 115 -17.75 -19.60 -2.49
N VAL A 116 -17.97 -18.41 -3.07
CA VAL A 116 -18.76 -17.33 -2.46
C VAL A 116 -20.17 -17.80 -2.08
N LYS A 117 -20.84 -18.54 -2.96
CA LYS A 117 -22.17 -19.12 -2.67
C LYS A 117 -22.12 -20.11 -1.50
N LYS A 118 -21.02 -20.86 -1.38
CA LYS A 118 -20.82 -21.84 -0.29
C LYS A 118 -20.49 -21.13 1.04
N LEU A 119 -19.70 -20.06 0.99
CA LEU A 119 -19.30 -19.27 2.16
C LEU A 119 -20.45 -18.45 2.74
N TYR A 120 -21.21 -17.80 1.86
CA TYR A 120 -22.24 -16.82 2.23
C TYR A 120 -23.59 -17.10 1.55
N PRO A 121 -24.21 -18.27 1.85
CA PRO A 121 -25.39 -18.72 1.11
C PRO A 121 -26.65 -17.84 1.29
N LYS A 122 -26.66 -16.99 2.33
CA LYS A 122 -27.77 -16.08 2.63
C LYS A 122 -27.53 -14.64 2.18
N SER A 123 -26.33 -14.32 1.70
CA SER A 123 -25.90 -12.96 1.33
C SER A 123 -26.00 -12.75 -0.16
N GLU A 124 -26.49 -11.60 -0.59
CA GLU A 124 -26.51 -11.18 -1.99
C GLU A 124 -25.15 -10.58 -2.35
N LEU A 125 -24.17 -11.42 -2.73
CA LEU A 125 -22.84 -11.02 -3.17
C LEU A 125 -22.77 -11.03 -4.70
N LYS A 126 -22.34 -9.91 -5.29
CA LYS A 126 -22.15 -9.79 -6.75
C LYS A 126 -20.68 -9.56 -7.06
N PHE A 127 -20.21 -10.25 -8.07
CA PHE A 127 -18.87 -10.05 -8.62
C PHE A 127 -18.68 -8.60 -9.08
N GLU A 128 -17.55 -8.00 -8.74
CA GLU A 128 -17.22 -6.61 -9.06
C GLU A 128 -16.02 -6.50 -10.01
N ASN A 129 -14.88 -7.11 -9.66
CA ASN A 129 -13.69 -7.13 -10.49
C ASN A 129 -12.84 -8.41 -10.28
N LEU A 130 -11.91 -8.63 -11.23
CA LEU A 130 -10.84 -9.61 -11.13
C LEU A 130 -9.52 -8.90 -11.42
N GLU A 131 -8.63 -8.91 -10.46
CA GLU A 131 -7.27 -8.43 -10.57
C GLU A 131 -6.32 -9.62 -10.72
N VAL A 132 -5.31 -9.46 -11.55
CA VAL A 132 -4.28 -10.47 -11.78
C VAL A 132 -3.00 -10.03 -11.08
N ALA A 133 -2.51 -10.84 -10.15
CA ALA A 133 -1.22 -10.66 -9.49
C ALA A 133 -0.25 -11.77 -9.93
N ASP A 134 0.99 -11.75 -9.47
CA ASP A 134 2.05 -12.67 -9.91
C ASP A 134 1.63 -14.15 -9.93
N SER A 135 1.19 -14.65 -8.77
CA SER A 135 0.85 -16.06 -8.58
C SER A 135 -0.65 -16.32 -8.42
N ASN A 136 -1.48 -15.28 -8.47
CA ASN A 136 -2.87 -15.42 -8.08
C ASN A 136 -3.85 -14.53 -8.87
N TYR A 137 -5.11 -14.92 -8.81
CA TYR A 137 -6.26 -14.10 -9.17
C TYR A 137 -6.94 -13.59 -7.92
N ASN A 138 -7.15 -12.27 -7.82
CA ASN A 138 -7.92 -11.64 -6.76
C ASN A 138 -9.29 -11.25 -7.28
N LEU A 139 -10.33 -11.89 -6.78
CA LEU A 139 -11.71 -11.65 -7.19
C LEU A 139 -12.45 -10.94 -6.07
N THR A 140 -13.02 -9.79 -6.37
CA THR A 140 -13.76 -8.97 -5.42
C THR A 140 -15.26 -9.13 -5.63
N TYR A 141 -15.97 -9.38 -4.55
CA TYR A 141 -17.43 -9.47 -4.50
C TYR A 141 -17.98 -8.45 -3.51
N ARG A 142 -18.96 -7.68 -3.94
CA ARG A 142 -19.62 -6.66 -3.11
C ARG A 142 -20.94 -7.15 -2.57
N LEU A 143 -21.20 -6.81 -1.31
CA LEU A 143 -22.47 -7.10 -0.66
C LEU A 143 -23.56 -6.16 -1.16
N TYR A 144 -24.74 -6.72 -1.40
CA TYR A 144 -25.98 -6.00 -1.65
C TYR A 144 -27.01 -6.35 -0.57
N SER A 145 -27.86 -5.39 -0.24
CA SER A 145 -29.04 -5.60 0.58
C SER A 145 -30.23 -4.91 -0.07
N ASN A 146 -31.33 -5.64 -0.31
CA ASN A 146 -32.48 -5.15 -1.06
C ASN A 146 -32.13 -4.54 -2.44
N GLY A 147 -31.15 -5.11 -3.13
CA GLY A 147 -30.68 -4.63 -4.44
C GLY A 147 -29.78 -3.38 -4.40
N VAL A 148 -29.51 -2.81 -3.22
CA VAL A 148 -28.62 -1.65 -3.04
C VAL A 148 -27.26 -2.12 -2.51
N ARG A 149 -26.19 -1.52 -3.03
CA ARG A 149 -24.80 -1.80 -2.61
C ARG A 149 -24.58 -1.40 -1.15
N VAL A 150 -23.85 -2.21 -0.40
CA VAL A 150 -23.39 -1.83 0.94
C VAL A 150 -22.01 -1.21 0.84
N TYR A 151 -21.83 0.00 1.38
CA TYR A 151 -20.60 0.76 1.30
C TYR A 151 -19.49 0.08 2.10
N GLY A 152 -18.32 -0.08 1.46
CA GLY A 152 -17.16 -0.72 2.08
C GLY A 152 -17.30 -2.22 2.36
N ALA A 153 -18.46 -2.85 2.10
CA ALA A 153 -18.69 -4.26 2.39
C ALA A 153 -18.31 -5.14 1.19
N VAL A 154 -17.11 -5.67 1.20
CA VAL A 154 -16.58 -6.55 0.15
C VAL A 154 -15.95 -7.82 0.73
N VAL A 155 -15.91 -8.85 -0.11
CA VAL A 155 -15.14 -10.08 0.10
C VAL A 155 -14.17 -10.22 -1.05
N GLN A 156 -12.92 -10.44 -0.75
CA GLN A 156 -11.88 -10.77 -1.72
C GLN A 156 -11.55 -12.26 -1.63
N ILE A 157 -11.54 -12.94 -2.77
CA ILE A 157 -11.15 -14.34 -2.94
C ILE A 157 -9.85 -14.35 -3.73
N SER A 158 -8.79 -14.92 -3.16
CA SER A 158 -7.53 -15.12 -3.87
C SER A 158 -7.35 -16.59 -4.24
N LEU A 159 -7.23 -16.85 -5.54
CA LEU A 159 -7.03 -18.18 -6.10
C LEU A 159 -5.64 -18.30 -6.72
N ASN A 160 -4.96 -19.40 -6.45
CA ASN A 160 -3.69 -19.70 -7.10
C ASN A 160 -3.90 -19.94 -8.61
N LYS A 161 -3.06 -19.33 -9.46
CA LYS A 161 -3.16 -19.47 -10.91
C LYS A 161 -2.86 -20.86 -11.44
N GLU A 162 -2.05 -21.65 -10.74
CA GLU A 162 -1.61 -22.96 -11.21
C GLU A 162 -2.68 -24.03 -11.05
N ASP A 163 -3.38 -24.04 -9.91
CA ASP A 163 -4.32 -25.10 -9.56
C ASP A 163 -5.75 -24.61 -9.33
N GLY A 164 -5.97 -23.30 -9.32
CA GLY A 164 -7.27 -22.67 -9.07
C GLY A 164 -7.75 -22.81 -7.62
N ASN A 165 -6.90 -23.31 -6.70
CA ASN A 165 -7.28 -23.46 -5.31
C ASN A 165 -7.32 -22.11 -4.60
N CYS A 166 -8.30 -21.95 -3.72
CA CYS A 166 -8.39 -20.81 -2.84
C CYS A 166 -7.33 -20.92 -1.74
N TYR A 167 -6.53 -19.88 -1.60
CA TYR A 167 -5.57 -19.78 -0.50
C TYR A 167 -5.84 -18.58 0.43
N ARG A 168 -6.70 -17.64 0.01
CA ARG A 168 -7.06 -16.50 0.85
C ARG A 168 -8.50 -16.05 0.61
N VAL A 169 -9.18 -15.75 1.69
CA VAL A 169 -10.48 -15.08 1.74
C VAL A 169 -10.37 -13.96 2.75
N ASP A 170 -10.65 -12.74 2.33
CA ASP A 170 -10.69 -11.57 3.21
C ASP A 170 -12.05 -10.91 3.11
N SER A 171 -12.70 -10.70 4.24
CA SER A 171 -13.90 -9.87 4.32
C SER A 171 -13.59 -8.59 5.08
N THR A 172 -14.06 -7.45 4.55
CA THR A 172 -13.91 -6.16 5.23
C THR A 172 -14.72 -6.11 6.54
N ASP A 173 -14.33 -5.22 7.46
CA ASP A 173 -15.06 -5.03 8.73
C ASP A 173 -16.53 -4.66 8.48
N SER A 174 -16.81 -3.81 7.49
CA SER A 174 -18.18 -3.49 7.08
C SER A 174 -18.96 -4.73 6.65
N MET A 175 -18.32 -5.67 5.91
CA MET A 175 -18.95 -6.94 5.54
C MET A 175 -19.23 -7.78 6.78
N GLN A 176 -18.25 -7.92 7.68
CA GLN A 176 -18.36 -8.72 8.91
C GLN A 176 -19.45 -8.19 9.83
N MET A 177 -19.54 -6.87 10.01
CA MET A 177 -20.61 -6.25 10.79
C MET A 177 -21.99 -6.48 10.16
N PHE A 178 -22.07 -6.32 8.83
CA PHE A 178 -23.33 -6.46 8.11
C PHE A 178 -23.86 -7.91 8.08
N LEU A 179 -22.98 -8.91 8.13
CA LEU A 179 -23.38 -10.32 8.28
C LEU A 179 -24.10 -10.60 9.61
N ARG A 180 -23.86 -9.79 10.64
CA ARG A 180 -24.46 -9.90 11.97
C ARG A 180 -25.73 -9.03 12.12
N TYR A 181 -25.96 -8.11 11.17
CA TYR A 181 -27.00 -7.11 11.23
C TYR A 181 -28.11 -7.40 10.23
N ASP A 182 -29.29 -7.75 10.71
CA ASP A 182 -30.49 -8.00 9.87
C ASP A 182 -31.31 -6.71 9.74
N ALA A 183 -30.87 -5.77 8.89
CA ALA A 183 -31.54 -4.49 8.68
C ALA A 183 -32.35 -4.48 7.38
N LYS A 184 -33.60 -4.06 7.51
CA LYS A 184 -34.40 -3.62 6.37
C LYS A 184 -34.15 -2.12 6.14
N VAL A 185 -33.56 -1.77 5.00
CA VAL A 185 -33.28 -0.40 4.63
C VAL A 185 -34.47 0.18 3.87
N ASP A 186 -35.03 1.30 4.37
CA ASP A 186 -36.07 2.03 3.66
C ASP A 186 -35.49 2.88 2.55
N VAL A 187 -35.78 2.50 1.30
CA VAL A 187 -35.31 3.18 0.08
C VAL A 187 -36.27 4.28 -0.39
N SER A 188 -37.27 4.68 0.42
CA SER A 188 -38.19 5.75 0.07
C SER A 188 -37.57 7.15 0.22
N GLY A 189 -38.02 8.09 -0.59
CA GLY A 189 -37.68 9.52 -0.48
C GLY A 189 -36.23 9.87 -0.93
N ILE A 190 -35.56 9.00 -1.63
CA ILE A 190 -34.22 9.27 -2.22
C ILE A 190 -34.34 10.22 -3.41
N LYS A 191 -33.41 11.16 -3.53
CA LYS A 191 -33.28 12.09 -4.67
C LYS A 191 -32.52 11.46 -5.82
N GLY A 192 -32.43 12.14 -6.95
CA GLY A 192 -31.82 11.61 -8.16
C GLY A 192 -30.27 11.61 -8.11
N GLU A 193 -29.64 10.63 -8.79
CA GLU A 193 -28.18 10.51 -8.90
C GLU A 193 -27.52 11.77 -9.50
N GLY A 194 -28.17 12.41 -10.51
CA GLY A 194 -27.63 13.62 -11.12
C GLY A 194 -27.53 14.80 -10.16
N GLU A 195 -28.56 14.99 -9.30
CA GLU A 195 -28.55 16.02 -8.27
C GLU A 195 -27.54 15.68 -7.16
N ALA A 196 -27.41 14.40 -6.82
CA ALA A 196 -26.42 13.93 -5.86
C ALA A 196 -24.98 14.21 -6.31
N PHE A 197 -24.69 13.99 -7.61
CA PHE A 197 -23.37 14.29 -8.17
C PHE A 197 -23.01 15.78 -8.03
N GLU A 198 -23.93 16.68 -8.36
CA GLU A 198 -23.68 18.13 -8.21
C GLU A 198 -23.56 18.53 -6.73
N ALA A 199 -24.28 17.87 -5.84
CA ALA A 199 -24.17 18.09 -4.40
C ALA A 199 -22.81 17.62 -3.87
N ILE A 200 -22.32 16.44 -4.27
CA ILE A 200 -20.99 15.93 -3.91
C ILE A 200 -19.90 16.89 -4.40
N LYS A 201 -19.96 17.32 -5.66
CA LYS A 201 -19.02 18.26 -6.24
C LYS A 201 -18.94 19.58 -5.45
N LYS A 202 -20.08 20.10 -5.03
CA LYS A 202 -20.17 21.31 -4.19
C LYS A 202 -19.66 21.08 -2.77
N ALA A 203 -19.97 19.94 -2.18
CA ALA A 203 -19.58 19.59 -0.82
C ALA A 203 -18.08 19.30 -0.67
N TYR A 204 -17.45 18.76 -1.72
CA TYR A 204 -16.05 18.30 -1.70
C TYR A 204 -15.25 18.93 -2.85
N PRO A 205 -14.86 20.22 -2.73
CA PRO A 205 -14.00 20.85 -3.74
C PRO A 205 -12.65 20.14 -3.81
N SER A 206 -12.11 20.01 -5.02
CA SER A 206 -10.77 19.47 -5.22
C SER A 206 -9.72 20.45 -4.75
N ARG A 207 -8.59 19.93 -4.27
CA ARG A 207 -7.35 20.68 -4.12
C ARG A 207 -6.46 20.42 -5.34
N LEU A 208 -5.68 21.40 -5.74
CA LEU A 208 -4.73 21.29 -6.84
C LEU A 208 -3.32 21.14 -6.26
N ASP A 209 -2.78 19.93 -6.36
CA ASP A 209 -1.51 19.54 -5.77
C ASP A 209 -0.43 19.36 -6.85
N LEU A 210 0.82 19.72 -6.55
CA LEU A 210 1.99 19.34 -7.33
C LEU A 210 2.60 18.09 -6.71
N LEU A 211 2.64 17.01 -7.47
CA LEU A 211 3.25 15.74 -7.07
C LEU A 211 4.48 15.49 -7.92
N GLN A 212 5.55 15.04 -7.28
CA GLN A 212 6.79 14.72 -7.99
C GLN A 212 6.58 13.49 -8.86
N SER A 213 6.93 13.60 -10.14
CA SER A 213 6.99 12.49 -11.08
C SER A 213 8.31 11.72 -10.91
N ILE A 214 8.42 10.60 -11.61
CA ILE A 214 9.64 9.79 -11.62
C ILE A 214 10.84 10.54 -12.24
N ASP A 215 10.56 11.52 -13.11
CA ASP A 215 11.58 12.37 -13.76
C ASP A 215 11.97 13.57 -12.90
N GLU A 216 11.66 13.54 -11.60
CA GLU A 216 11.91 14.63 -10.64
C GLU A 216 11.16 15.93 -10.93
N LYS A 217 10.32 15.99 -11.98
CA LYS A 217 9.45 17.12 -12.29
C LYS A 217 8.16 17.05 -11.51
N TYR A 218 7.60 18.20 -11.20
CA TYR A 218 6.31 18.29 -10.53
C TYR A 218 5.18 18.37 -11.55
N VAL A 219 4.17 17.54 -11.37
CA VAL A 219 2.99 17.46 -12.21
C VAL A 219 1.75 17.83 -11.40
N PRO A 220 0.87 18.69 -11.92
CA PRO A 220 -0.33 19.09 -11.20
C PRO A 220 -1.41 18.00 -11.22
N TYR A 221 -2.02 17.76 -10.04
CA TYR A 221 -3.12 16.84 -9.85
C TYR A 221 -4.26 17.48 -9.09
N TYR A 222 -5.49 17.22 -9.51
CA TYR A 222 -6.65 17.42 -8.66
C TYR A 222 -6.77 16.26 -7.67
N THR A 223 -6.82 16.58 -6.38
CA THR A 223 -6.88 15.62 -5.29
C THR A 223 -8.10 15.86 -4.40
N TRP A 224 -8.60 14.80 -3.79
CA TRP A 224 -9.68 14.85 -2.81
C TRP A 224 -9.24 14.03 -1.59
N ASN A 225 -9.02 14.70 -0.48
CA ASN A 225 -8.56 14.05 0.77
C ASN A 225 -9.71 13.43 1.57
N LYS A 226 -10.93 13.47 1.02
CA LYS A 226 -12.14 13.04 1.72
C LYS A 226 -12.93 12.05 0.89
N ARG A 227 -13.71 11.23 1.56
CA ARG A 227 -14.70 10.40 0.90
C ARG A 227 -15.80 11.24 0.31
N LEU A 228 -16.14 11.00 -0.92
CA LEU A 228 -17.11 11.76 -1.70
C LEU A 228 -18.51 11.18 -1.44
N ILE A 229 -19.09 11.48 -0.28
CA ILE A 229 -20.34 10.87 0.23
C ILE A 229 -21.33 11.95 0.69
N VAL A 230 -22.58 11.87 0.25
CA VAL A 230 -23.68 12.69 0.74
C VAL A 230 -24.91 11.84 1.08
N ASP A 231 -25.74 12.27 2.01
CA ASP A 231 -27.02 11.64 2.32
C ASP A 231 -27.94 11.63 1.08
N ALA A 232 -28.61 10.52 0.84
CA ALA A 232 -29.44 10.37 -0.37
C ALA A 232 -30.76 11.14 -0.32
N LYS A 233 -31.20 11.62 0.85
CA LYS A 233 -32.49 12.32 1.06
C LYS A 233 -32.33 13.82 1.01
N ASP A 234 -31.29 14.39 1.61
CA ASP A 234 -31.14 15.84 1.75
C ASP A 234 -29.82 16.39 1.17
N PHE A 235 -28.89 15.52 0.80
CA PHE A 235 -27.55 15.84 0.30
C PHE A 235 -26.61 16.47 1.33
N SER A 236 -26.93 16.35 2.62
CA SER A 236 -26.01 16.75 3.66
C SER A 236 -24.74 15.91 3.64
N LYS A 237 -23.61 16.49 4.09
CA LYS A 237 -22.38 15.73 4.31
C LYS A 237 -22.64 14.66 5.37
N VAL A 238 -22.16 13.44 5.12
CA VAL A 238 -22.25 12.34 6.09
C VAL A 238 -20.89 12.17 6.75
N LYS A 239 -20.86 12.30 8.08
CA LYS A 239 -19.69 11.91 8.87
C LYS A 239 -19.61 10.40 8.91
N TYR A 240 -18.44 9.87 8.59
CA TYR A 240 -18.19 8.44 8.57
C TYR A 240 -16.81 8.14 9.19
N ASP A 241 -16.84 7.50 10.35
CA ASP A 241 -15.62 7.06 11.03
C ASP A 241 -15.09 5.78 10.39
N TYR A 242 -13.88 5.86 9.82
CA TYR A 242 -13.21 4.71 9.25
C TYR A 242 -12.04 4.25 10.12
N TRP A 243 -11.91 2.93 10.23
CA TRP A 243 -10.74 2.30 10.81
C TRP A 243 -9.49 2.55 9.94
N ARG A 244 -8.52 3.28 10.47
CA ARG A 244 -7.15 3.23 9.98
C ARG A 244 -6.40 2.25 10.86
N SER A 245 -6.00 1.10 10.31
CA SER A 245 -5.00 0.26 10.96
C SER A 245 -3.65 0.97 10.85
N GLU A 246 -3.12 1.40 11.98
CA GLU A 246 -1.76 1.92 12.03
C GLU A 246 -0.76 0.77 11.87
N TYR A 247 -0.15 0.67 10.70
CA TYR A 247 1.07 -0.12 10.53
C TYR A 247 2.26 0.73 10.95
N GLY A 248 2.79 0.45 12.13
CA GLY A 248 4.06 1.02 12.58
C GLY A 248 5.22 0.40 11.82
N ALA A 249 5.99 1.22 11.11
CA ALA A 249 7.24 0.80 10.49
C ALA A 249 8.33 0.68 11.56
N ASN A 250 8.85 -0.51 11.78
CA ASN A 250 10.03 -0.75 12.59
C ASN A 250 11.29 -0.51 11.75
N THR A 251 12.03 0.55 12.04
CA THR A 251 13.37 0.78 11.51
C THR A 251 14.39 0.06 12.40
N LYS A 252 15.25 -0.76 11.78
CA LYS A 252 16.41 -1.37 12.44
C LYS A 252 17.64 -0.51 12.20
N ASP A 253 18.30 -0.15 13.29
CA ASP A 253 19.60 0.52 13.26
C ASP A 253 20.71 -0.44 12.82
N ALA A 254 21.52 0.02 11.88
CA ALA A 254 22.77 -0.62 11.50
C ALA A 254 23.95 0.14 12.08
N SER A 255 24.90 -0.59 12.66
CA SER A 255 26.15 -0.04 13.23
C SER A 255 27.31 -0.20 12.24
N ASP A 256 28.05 0.88 11.98
CA ASP A 256 29.21 0.91 11.12
C ASP A 256 30.52 0.91 11.91
N GLU A 257 31.43 0.00 11.54
CA GLU A 257 32.86 0.09 11.86
C GLU A 257 33.64 0.45 10.58
N ALA A 258 34.35 1.55 10.60
CA ALA A 258 35.12 2.05 9.46
C ALA A 258 36.62 1.77 9.61
N ALA A 259 37.21 1.26 8.53
CA ALA A 259 38.68 1.11 8.35
C ALA A 259 39.21 2.20 7.39
N GLU A 260 40.30 2.87 7.78
CA GLU A 260 40.98 3.89 6.96
C GLU A 260 41.65 3.30 5.70
N LYS A 261 41.22 3.80 4.53
CA LYS A 261 41.92 3.67 3.26
C LYS A 261 41.96 5.03 2.55
N SER A 262 42.87 5.24 1.60
CA SER A 262 42.98 6.46 0.81
C SER A 262 41.63 6.87 0.19
N MET A 263 41.26 8.10 0.38
CA MET A 263 39.94 8.62 0.00
C MET A 263 39.83 8.85 -1.51
N SER A 264 38.70 8.49 -2.09
CA SER A 264 38.31 8.80 -3.47
C SER A 264 37.92 10.28 -3.62
N GLU A 265 37.75 10.80 -4.85
CA GLU A 265 37.29 12.17 -5.09
C GLU A 265 35.88 12.42 -4.47
N VAL A 266 35.03 11.40 -4.44
CA VAL A 266 33.68 11.47 -3.84
C VAL A 266 33.79 11.61 -2.31
N GLU A 267 34.68 10.84 -1.68
CA GLU A 267 34.94 10.90 -0.24
C GLU A 267 35.56 12.24 0.18
N ILE A 268 36.40 12.84 -0.68
CA ILE A 268 36.98 14.16 -0.43
C ILE A 268 35.87 15.23 -0.48
N LYS A 269 34.96 15.17 -1.47
CA LYS A 269 33.79 16.08 -1.55
C LYS A 269 32.90 15.94 -0.33
N GLU A 270 32.65 14.71 0.13
CA GLU A 270 31.85 14.43 1.31
C GLU A 270 32.47 15.00 2.59
N LYS A 271 33.79 14.80 2.75
CA LYS A 271 34.56 15.40 3.85
C LYS A 271 34.49 16.92 3.87
N ASP A 272 34.55 17.56 2.69
CA ASP A 272 34.50 19.02 2.56
C ASP A 272 33.07 19.55 2.88
N LYS A 273 32.02 18.82 2.52
CA LYS A 273 30.64 19.13 2.93
C LYS A 273 30.50 19.15 4.45
N ILE A 274 30.90 18.05 5.10
CA ILE A 274 30.79 17.88 6.56
C ILE A 274 31.57 18.99 7.32
N LYS A 275 32.70 19.42 6.78
CA LYS A 275 33.55 20.46 7.40
C LYS A 275 32.88 21.85 7.51
N ASN A 276 31.93 22.13 6.60
CA ASN A 276 31.25 23.43 6.53
C ASN A 276 29.93 23.46 7.34
N LEU A 277 29.54 22.34 7.93
CA LEU A 277 28.35 22.27 8.75
C LEU A 277 28.51 23.05 10.08
N LYS A 278 27.39 23.48 10.65
CA LYS A 278 27.33 23.97 12.02
C LYS A 278 27.76 22.88 13.00
N THR A 279 28.24 23.28 14.15
CA THR A 279 28.70 22.32 15.14
C THR A 279 27.57 21.56 15.82
N LYS A 280 27.85 20.37 16.31
CA LYS A 280 26.90 19.56 17.08
C LYS A 280 26.40 20.30 18.31
N GLU A 281 27.27 21.10 18.94
CA GLU A 281 26.95 21.91 20.13
C GLU A 281 25.93 22.99 19.77
N GLU A 282 26.13 23.73 18.67
CA GLU A 282 25.18 24.75 18.20
C GLU A 282 23.81 24.11 17.88
N ALA A 283 23.81 22.98 17.21
CA ALA A 283 22.58 22.22 16.89
C ALA A 283 21.88 21.70 18.16
N LEU A 284 22.64 21.22 19.15
CA LEU A 284 22.09 20.80 20.44
C LEU A 284 21.45 21.96 21.23
N GLU A 285 22.14 23.11 21.29
CA GLU A 285 21.59 24.30 21.92
C GLU A 285 20.32 24.78 21.23
N LYS A 286 20.28 24.71 19.91
CA LYS A 286 19.06 24.99 19.13
C LYS A 286 17.93 24.02 19.47
N ALA A 287 18.18 22.72 19.49
CA ALA A 287 17.18 21.71 19.86
C ALA A 287 16.61 21.97 21.25
N ILE A 288 17.48 22.21 22.24
CA ILE A 288 17.10 22.48 23.63
C ILE A 288 16.25 23.74 23.75
N SER A 289 16.68 24.85 23.14
CA SER A 289 15.98 26.13 23.22
C SER A 289 14.66 26.15 22.43
N PHE A 290 14.64 25.50 21.27
CA PHE A 290 13.45 25.44 20.45
C PHE A 290 12.37 24.51 20.99
N PHE A 291 12.73 23.29 21.41
CA PHE A 291 11.76 22.30 21.92
C PHE A 291 11.59 22.30 23.44
N ASN A 292 12.24 23.22 24.17
CA ASN A 292 12.23 23.33 25.65
C ASN A 292 12.70 22.02 26.32
N LEU A 293 13.80 21.44 25.83
CA LEU A 293 14.33 20.17 26.32
C LEU A 293 15.28 20.35 27.51
N ASP A 294 15.32 19.37 28.42
CA ASP A 294 16.26 19.35 29.51
C ASP A 294 17.59 18.69 29.07
N LYS A 295 18.67 19.50 29.04
CA LYS A 295 20.01 19.04 28.66
C LYS A 295 20.49 17.84 29.50
N LYS A 296 20.04 17.70 30.76
CA LYS A 296 20.42 16.60 31.65
C LYS A 296 19.89 15.24 31.18
N LYS A 297 18.83 15.25 30.35
CA LYS A 297 18.21 14.05 29.79
C LYS A 297 18.83 13.60 28.47
N LEU A 298 19.79 14.34 27.92
CA LEU A 298 20.48 13.96 26.70
C LEU A 298 21.20 12.62 26.85
N ARG A 299 21.00 11.71 25.88
CA ARG A 299 21.64 10.37 25.85
C ARG A 299 22.54 10.19 24.64
N SER A 300 22.12 10.66 23.49
CA SER A 300 22.91 10.55 22.26
C SER A 300 22.66 11.73 21.35
N GLY A 301 23.61 11.97 20.44
CA GLY A 301 23.48 12.93 19.36
C GLY A 301 24.35 12.48 18.21
N ASN A 302 23.76 12.27 17.03
CA ASN A 302 24.40 11.75 15.83
C ASN A 302 24.21 12.72 14.66
N LEU A 303 25.20 12.79 13.77
CA LEU A 303 25.09 13.43 12.45
C LEU A 303 24.76 12.37 11.43
N SER A 304 23.77 12.62 10.57
CA SER A 304 23.37 11.70 9.52
C SER A 304 23.03 12.47 8.24
N PRO A 305 23.32 11.94 7.04
CA PRO A 305 22.88 12.55 5.80
C PRO A 305 21.35 12.45 5.69
N ILE A 306 20.73 13.48 5.10
CA ILE A 306 19.31 13.43 4.73
C ILE A 306 19.23 12.72 3.38
N TYR A 307 18.58 11.54 3.37
CA TYR A 307 18.50 10.68 2.20
C TYR A 307 17.93 11.44 0.98
N GLY A 308 18.56 11.26 -0.19
CA GLY A 308 18.15 11.91 -1.44
C GLY A 308 18.49 13.40 -1.54
N THR A 309 19.30 13.95 -0.62
CA THR A 309 19.72 15.33 -0.63
C THR A 309 21.23 15.49 -0.38
N ASP A 310 21.74 16.70 -0.53
CA ASP A 310 23.12 17.06 -0.15
C ASP A 310 23.25 17.61 1.29
N PHE A 311 22.21 17.46 2.10
CA PHE A 311 22.13 18.02 3.46
C PHE A 311 22.35 16.99 4.54
N TYR A 312 22.60 17.48 5.75
CA TYR A 312 22.81 16.67 6.95
C TYR A 312 21.93 17.15 8.10
N ASP A 313 21.52 16.21 8.95
CA ASP A 313 20.79 16.46 10.19
C ASP A 313 21.55 15.98 11.42
N TYR A 314 21.51 16.78 12.49
CA TYR A 314 21.85 16.33 13.83
C TYR A 314 20.60 15.81 14.54
N SER A 315 20.61 14.55 14.94
CA SER A 315 19.54 13.94 15.72
C SER A 315 19.98 13.74 17.17
N PHE A 316 19.17 14.21 18.11
CA PHE A 316 19.41 14.15 19.56
C PHE A 316 18.30 13.38 20.25
N ASN A 317 18.69 12.43 21.12
CA ASN A 317 17.76 11.63 21.89
C ASN A 317 17.86 12.00 23.38
N PHE A 318 16.72 12.25 24.00
CA PHE A 318 16.56 12.61 25.41
C PHE A 318 15.73 11.56 26.12
N ARG A 319 16.15 11.12 27.30
CA ARG A 319 15.47 10.05 28.01
C ARG A 319 15.66 10.19 29.53
N ASP A 320 14.61 9.86 30.28
CA ASP A 320 14.68 9.72 31.71
C ASP A 320 15.11 8.32 32.12
N ASP A 321 15.99 8.20 33.16
CA ASP A 321 16.49 6.90 33.61
C ASP A 321 15.50 6.16 34.53
N ASN A 322 14.39 6.79 34.90
CA ASN A 322 13.39 6.21 35.77
C ASN A 322 12.61 5.09 35.09
N LYS A 323 12.85 3.85 35.52
CA LYS A 323 12.18 2.64 35.01
C LYS A 323 10.71 2.49 35.51
N GLY A 324 9.93 3.57 35.59
CA GLY A 324 8.52 3.55 35.99
C GLY A 324 7.57 3.71 34.81
N GLN A 325 6.25 3.57 35.06
CA GLN A 325 5.18 3.75 34.04
C GLN A 325 5.14 5.15 33.38
N ASN A 326 5.95 6.10 33.87
CA ASN A 326 6.08 7.47 33.32
C ASN A 326 7.42 7.62 32.58
N TYR A 327 7.63 6.85 31.53
CA TYR A 327 8.84 6.93 30.73
C TYR A 327 8.82 8.17 29.82
N TYR A 328 9.73 9.12 30.06
CA TYR A 328 9.93 10.27 29.18
C TYR A 328 10.94 9.90 28.10
N PHE A 329 10.56 10.08 26.86
CA PHE A 329 11.44 10.02 25.69
C PHE A 329 11.16 11.23 24.81
N ALA A 330 12.20 11.86 24.29
CA ALA A 330 12.08 12.85 23.24
C ALA A 330 13.22 12.69 22.22
N SER A 331 12.92 12.92 20.96
CA SER A 331 13.88 12.99 19.87
C SER A 331 13.72 14.31 19.15
N ALA A 332 14.83 15.00 18.86
CA ALA A 332 14.83 16.25 18.12
C ALA A 332 15.88 16.22 17.01
N THR A 333 15.52 16.68 15.83
CA THR A 333 16.39 16.71 14.65
C THR A 333 16.53 18.14 14.16
N ILE A 334 17.77 18.55 13.91
CA ILE A 334 18.15 19.90 13.49
C ILE A 334 19.00 19.80 12.23
N LYS A 335 18.61 20.48 11.15
CA LYS A 335 19.39 20.54 9.92
C LYS A 335 20.75 21.20 10.18
N ALA A 336 21.82 20.54 9.77
CA ALA A 336 23.18 20.87 10.18
C ALA A 336 23.74 22.13 9.49
N ASP A 337 23.18 22.53 8.34
CA ASP A 337 23.66 23.69 7.56
C ASP A 337 23.24 25.03 8.15
N ASP A 338 22.00 25.15 8.61
CA ASP A 338 21.34 26.40 8.95
C ASP A 338 20.63 26.39 10.31
N LEU A 339 20.73 25.27 11.03
CA LEU A 339 20.11 25.03 12.34
C LEU A 339 18.57 25.11 12.33
N ILE A 340 17.96 24.78 11.21
CA ILE A 340 16.49 24.68 11.12
C ILE A 340 16.03 23.40 11.79
N PRO A 341 15.06 23.45 12.73
CA PRO A 341 14.44 22.27 13.29
C PRO A 341 13.65 21.51 12.20
N THR A 342 13.91 20.20 12.02
CA THR A 342 13.24 19.37 11.01
C THR A 342 12.28 18.36 11.61
N GLN A 343 12.61 17.78 12.78
CA GLN A 343 11.73 16.82 13.44
C GLN A 343 11.77 16.97 14.96
N PHE A 344 10.66 16.63 15.57
CA PHE A 344 10.54 16.46 17.00
C PHE A 344 9.44 15.45 17.32
N TYR A 345 9.74 14.58 18.27
CA TYR A 345 8.76 13.65 18.83
C TYR A 345 9.00 13.51 20.32
N THR A 346 7.93 13.47 21.10
CA THR A 346 8.01 13.13 22.54
C THR A 346 6.91 12.17 22.94
N SER A 347 7.27 11.18 23.76
CA SER A 347 6.34 10.29 24.44
C SER A 347 6.43 10.57 25.92
N ASP A 348 5.39 11.13 26.49
CA ASP A 348 5.30 11.42 27.93
C ASP A 348 4.64 10.29 28.74
N GLY A 349 4.25 9.19 28.09
CA GLY A 349 3.61 8.02 28.73
C GLY A 349 2.22 8.31 29.35
N ARG A 350 1.60 9.43 29.02
CA ARG A 350 0.35 9.90 29.65
C ARG A 350 -0.78 10.10 28.64
N ASN A 351 -1.13 9.04 27.92
CA ASN A 351 -2.12 9.08 26.82
C ASN A 351 -3.58 9.32 27.24
N GLU A 352 -3.86 9.59 28.54
CA GLU A 352 -5.25 9.67 29.04
C GLU A 352 -5.76 11.10 29.23
N ARG A 353 -4.94 12.15 28.98
CA ARG A 353 -5.33 13.55 29.18
C ARG A 353 -5.65 14.21 27.83
N LYS A 354 -6.75 14.96 27.79
CA LYS A 354 -7.15 15.75 26.63
C LYS A 354 -6.09 16.80 26.27
N ALA A 355 -5.93 17.06 24.98
CA ALA A 355 -5.06 18.10 24.48
C ALA A 355 -5.43 19.49 25.00
N ASP A 356 -4.43 20.33 25.25
CA ASP A 356 -4.61 21.70 25.73
C ASP A 356 -4.55 22.68 24.54
N ALA A 357 -5.73 23.09 24.05
CA ALA A 357 -5.85 24.03 22.95
C ALA A 357 -5.16 25.37 23.17
N SER A 358 -4.98 25.80 24.44
CA SER A 358 -4.31 27.08 24.76
C SER A 358 -2.83 27.08 24.40
N LYS A 359 -2.21 25.90 24.24
CA LYS A 359 -0.79 25.74 23.89
C LYS A 359 -0.52 25.77 22.38
N VAL A 360 -1.55 25.65 21.53
CA VAL A 360 -1.40 25.56 20.08
C VAL A 360 -0.87 26.88 19.48
N ALA A 361 -1.55 27.99 19.74
CA ALA A 361 -1.20 29.29 19.14
C ALA A 361 0.22 29.75 19.52
N PRO A 362 0.68 29.67 20.80
CA PRO A 362 2.04 30.03 21.14
C PRO A 362 3.13 29.22 20.41
N TRP A 363 2.86 27.93 20.14
CA TRP A 363 3.79 27.10 19.39
C TRP A 363 3.81 27.45 17.91
N ILE A 364 2.67 27.70 17.30
CA ILE A 364 2.59 28.17 15.90
C ILE A 364 3.34 29.48 15.74
N ASP A 365 3.16 30.45 16.66
CA ASP A 365 3.88 31.74 16.64
C ASP A 365 5.38 31.55 16.79
N LYS A 366 5.81 30.61 17.66
CA LYS A 366 7.23 30.28 17.81
C LYS A 366 7.80 29.72 16.51
N ILE A 367 7.10 28.79 15.86
CA ILE A 367 7.51 28.17 14.60
C ILE A 367 7.59 29.24 13.49
N LYS A 368 6.59 30.12 13.38
CA LYS A 368 6.59 31.23 12.43
C LYS A 368 7.82 32.14 12.58
N ASN A 369 8.20 32.43 13.81
CA ASN A 369 9.36 33.28 14.08
C ASN A 369 10.70 32.62 13.76
N GLU A 370 10.75 31.29 13.81
CA GLU A 370 11.97 30.50 13.58
C GLU A 370 12.15 30.08 12.13
N LEU A 371 11.05 29.94 11.37
CA LEU A 371 11.08 29.53 9.98
C LEU A 371 10.85 30.74 9.06
N PRO A 372 11.90 31.31 8.45
CA PRO A 372 11.80 32.55 7.65
C PRO A 372 10.91 32.39 6.42
N PHE A 373 10.59 31.17 6.04
CA PHE A 373 9.75 30.82 4.90
C PHE A 373 8.33 30.37 5.32
N PHE A 374 7.93 30.48 6.60
CA PHE A 374 6.63 29.99 7.04
C PHE A 374 5.43 30.61 6.30
N ASP A 375 5.56 31.84 5.83
CA ASP A 375 4.48 32.52 5.08
C ASP A 375 4.16 31.87 3.73
N GLU A 376 5.06 31.03 3.21
CA GLU A 376 4.82 30.20 2.03
C GLU A 376 3.80 29.07 2.29
N TYR A 377 3.58 28.73 3.56
CA TYR A 377 2.72 27.62 3.98
C TYR A 377 1.30 28.11 4.30
N LYS A 378 0.33 27.29 3.96
CA LYS A 378 -1.09 27.52 4.31
C LYS A 378 -1.61 26.32 5.09
N GLU A 379 -2.36 26.63 6.15
CA GLU A 379 -3.03 25.61 6.92
C GLU A 379 -4.06 24.86 6.06
N ILE A 380 -3.97 23.54 6.07
CA ILE A 380 -4.93 22.66 5.44
C ILE A 380 -5.86 22.16 6.55
N LEU A 381 -7.12 22.55 6.46
CA LEU A 381 -8.14 22.10 7.40
C LEU A 381 -8.55 20.66 7.03
N ASP A 382 -8.08 19.70 7.79
CA ASP A 382 -8.60 18.32 7.76
C ASP A 382 -9.76 18.23 8.74
N GLU A 383 -10.99 18.50 8.24
CA GLU A 383 -12.20 18.45 9.06
C GLU A 383 -12.50 17.04 9.65
N ASP A 384 -11.84 15.99 9.11
CA ASP A 384 -12.05 14.60 9.55
C ASP A 384 -11.04 14.12 10.60
N GLU A 385 -9.94 14.86 10.84
CA GLU A 385 -8.94 14.49 11.88
C GLU A 385 -9.43 14.79 13.30
N ASP A 386 -10.34 15.72 13.49
CA ASP A 386 -10.80 16.15 14.82
C ASP A 386 -11.75 15.16 15.52
N ASP A 387 -12.44 14.28 14.79
CA ASP A 387 -13.48 13.41 15.35
C ASP A 387 -12.96 12.05 15.90
N ASN A 388 -11.74 11.63 15.54
CA ASN A 388 -11.23 10.30 15.91
C ASN A 388 -10.40 10.24 17.20
N ASP A 389 -9.90 11.36 17.71
CA ASP A 389 -8.95 11.38 18.83
C ASP A 389 -9.58 11.57 20.21
N GLN A 390 -10.92 11.54 20.33
CA GLN A 390 -11.62 11.81 21.61
C GLN A 390 -11.12 13.08 22.33
N GLY A 391 -10.44 13.99 21.58
CA GLY A 391 -9.80 15.20 22.10
C GLY A 391 -8.45 14.99 22.79
N TYR A 392 -7.80 13.84 22.62
CA TYR A 392 -6.45 13.60 23.17
C TYR A 392 -5.35 14.34 22.40
N TYR A 393 -5.55 14.61 21.11
CA TYR A 393 -4.61 15.32 20.27
C TYR A 393 -5.29 16.43 19.46
N ILE A 394 -4.54 17.51 19.21
CA ILE A 394 -4.90 18.54 18.22
C ILE A 394 -3.82 18.50 17.14
N ARG A 395 -4.21 18.30 15.91
CA ARG A 395 -3.30 18.26 14.77
C ARG A 395 -3.40 19.54 13.95
N LYS A 396 -2.29 19.97 13.38
CA LYS A 396 -2.19 21.11 12.47
C LYS A 396 -1.28 20.73 11.31
N HIS A 397 -1.77 20.88 10.10
CA HIS A 397 -1.06 20.57 8.88
C HIS A 397 -0.97 21.80 8.00
N PHE A 398 0.24 22.19 7.63
CA PHE A 398 0.52 23.31 6.75
C PHE A 398 1.25 22.79 5.52
N MET A 399 0.76 23.12 4.31
CA MET A 399 1.43 22.77 3.07
C MET A 399 1.97 24.01 2.40
N ARG A 400 3.14 23.90 1.75
CA ARG A 400 3.67 24.97 0.91
C ARG A 400 2.70 25.27 -0.22
N LYS A 401 2.41 26.56 -0.42
CA LYS A 401 1.59 27.06 -1.51
C LYS A 401 2.48 27.72 -2.55
N PHE A 402 2.56 27.12 -3.73
CA PHE A 402 3.31 27.60 -4.88
C PHE A 402 2.34 28.08 -5.97
N GLY A 403 2.10 29.39 -6.06
CA GLY A 403 1.07 29.96 -6.92
C GLY A 403 -0.33 29.48 -6.52
N GLU A 404 -1.01 28.76 -7.43
CA GLU A 404 -2.32 28.13 -7.15
C GLU A 404 -2.20 26.71 -6.61
N TYR A 405 -1.01 26.12 -6.62
CA TYR A 405 -0.75 24.73 -6.27
C TYR A 405 -0.36 24.57 -4.80
N PHE A 406 -0.70 23.44 -4.23
CA PHE A 406 -0.11 22.96 -2.97
C PHE A 406 0.95 21.91 -3.26
N VAL A 407 1.95 21.78 -2.39
CA VAL A 407 3.05 20.84 -2.52
C VAL A 407 3.03 19.91 -1.30
N PRO A 408 2.40 18.71 -1.37
CA PRO A 408 2.25 17.82 -0.24
C PRO A 408 3.57 17.35 0.37
N ASP A 409 4.59 17.14 -0.48
CA ASP A 409 5.93 16.74 -0.05
C ASP A 409 6.73 17.87 0.60
N ASP A 410 6.17 19.08 0.66
CA ASP A 410 6.73 20.27 1.31
C ASP A 410 5.72 20.78 2.34
N SER A 411 5.82 20.27 3.56
CA SER A 411 4.78 20.47 4.57
C SER A 411 5.35 20.58 5.99
N ILE A 412 4.55 21.18 6.88
CA ILE A 412 4.78 21.25 8.32
C ILE A 412 3.61 20.54 9.00
N TYR A 413 3.94 19.53 9.79
CA TYR A 413 2.97 18.74 10.54
C TYR A 413 3.20 18.90 12.05
N LEU A 414 2.13 19.21 12.80
CA LEU A 414 2.16 19.42 14.23
C LEU A 414 1.11 18.57 14.93
N THR A 415 1.47 17.92 16.03
CA THR A 415 0.53 17.28 16.94
C THR A 415 0.72 17.82 18.34
N PHE A 416 -0.36 18.19 18.98
CA PHE A 416 -0.38 18.71 20.35
C PHE A 416 -1.13 17.77 21.26
N GLY A 417 -0.53 17.39 22.37
CA GLY A 417 -1.17 16.68 23.48
C GLY A 417 -1.45 17.60 24.67
N ALA A 418 -1.72 17.00 25.82
CA ALA A 418 -2.01 17.74 27.07
C ALA A 418 -0.84 18.65 27.53
N ASP A 419 0.40 18.24 27.29
CA ASP A 419 1.59 18.98 27.72
C ASP A 419 2.12 19.97 26.68
N GLY A 420 1.52 20.03 25.51
CA GLY A 420 1.88 20.92 24.39
C GLY A 420 2.28 20.14 23.13
N LEU A 421 3.30 20.62 22.41
CA LEU A 421 3.78 19.99 21.19
C LEU A 421 4.33 18.59 21.49
N SER A 422 3.73 17.57 20.88
CA SER A 422 4.16 16.16 21.00
C SER A 422 4.84 15.65 19.73
N ASN A 423 4.49 16.21 18.57
CA ASN A 423 5.13 15.87 17.30
C ASN A 423 5.26 17.13 16.43
N TYR A 424 6.39 17.26 15.77
CA TYR A 424 6.68 18.28 14.75
C TYR A 424 7.47 17.63 13.63
N GLY A 425 7.03 17.85 12.41
CA GLY A 425 7.74 17.45 11.21
C GLY A 425 7.77 18.58 10.21
N LEU A 426 8.93 18.84 9.63
CA LEU A 426 9.13 19.73 8.49
C LEU A 426 9.76 18.92 7.38
N THR A 427 9.02 18.75 6.29
CA THR A 427 9.56 18.28 5.02
C THR A 427 9.66 19.52 4.11
N ARG A 428 10.83 19.80 3.55
CA ARG A 428 11.01 20.96 2.68
C ARG A 428 11.84 20.62 1.45
N ILE A 429 11.34 21.07 0.30
CA ILE A 429 12.05 21.06 -0.99
C ILE A 429 12.89 22.32 -1.05
N TRP A 430 14.22 22.16 -1.01
CA TRP A 430 15.21 23.25 -0.91
C TRP A 430 15.65 23.84 -2.27
N GLY A 431 14.97 23.51 -3.35
CA GLY A 431 15.30 24.00 -4.70
C GLY A 431 14.10 24.63 -5.39
N ASP A 432 14.32 25.00 -6.65
CA ASP A 432 13.26 25.47 -7.53
C ASP A 432 12.34 24.30 -7.89
N ILE A 433 11.04 24.58 -7.95
CA ILE A 433 10.02 23.61 -8.33
C ILE A 433 9.72 23.82 -9.82
N GLU A 434 10.34 23.01 -10.68
CA GLU A 434 9.92 22.93 -12.08
C GLU A 434 8.63 22.11 -12.18
N HIS A 435 7.60 22.65 -12.79
CA HIS A 435 6.31 21.97 -12.93
C HIS A 435 5.68 22.18 -14.30
N GLU A 436 4.79 21.26 -14.67
CA GLU A 436 3.90 21.42 -15.81
C GLU A 436 2.68 22.28 -15.42
N ASP A 437 2.13 23.00 -16.40
CA ASP A 437 0.88 23.72 -16.20
C ASP A 437 -0.34 22.79 -16.33
N LYS A 438 -1.37 23.08 -15.54
CA LYS A 438 -2.66 22.40 -15.71
C LYS A 438 -3.29 22.74 -17.07
N LYS A 439 -3.97 21.77 -17.69
CA LYS A 439 -4.67 21.90 -18.98
C LYS A 439 -6.16 21.63 -18.89
N ILE A 440 -6.61 20.95 -17.82
CA ILE A 440 -8.04 20.68 -17.57
C ILE A 440 -8.53 21.46 -16.35
N SER A 441 -9.83 21.66 -16.27
CA SER A 441 -10.48 22.30 -15.11
C SER A 441 -10.75 21.30 -13.99
N SER A 442 -11.02 21.81 -12.77
CA SER A 442 -11.52 21.00 -11.66
C SER A 442 -12.83 20.28 -12.01
N ASP A 443 -13.70 20.92 -12.78
CA ASP A 443 -14.96 20.36 -13.24
C ASP A 443 -14.75 19.18 -14.17
N ASP A 444 -13.81 19.27 -15.10
CA ASP A 444 -13.44 18.17 -15.98
C ASP A 444 -12.83 17.01 -15.18
N ALA A 445 -11.98 17.31 -14.22
CA ALA A 445 -11.39 16.30 -13.34
C ALA A 445 -12.47 15.56 -12.53
N PHE A 446 -13.45 16.29 -11.96
CA PHE A 446 -14.55 15.68 -11.22
C PHE A 446 -15.45 14.82 -12.13
N LYS A 447 -15.67 15.25 -13.37
CA LYS A 447 -16.38 14.46 -14.39
C LYS A 447 -15.65 13.15 -14.69
N ARG A 448 -14.31 13.18 -14.81
CA ARG A 448 -13.50 11.97 -14.98
C ARG A 448 -13.67 10.96 -13.85
N LEU A 449 -13.71 11.42 -12.58
CA LEU A 449 -14.02 10.54 -11.46
C LEU A 449 -15.39 9.87 -11.61
N LYS A 450 -16.42 10.63 -11.98
CA LYS A 450 -17.77 10.06 -12.21
C LYS A 450 -17.78 9.03 -13.33
N GLU A 451 -17.10 9.32 -14.44
CA GLU A 451 -17.03 8.41 -15.61
C GLU A 451 -16.38 7.07 -15.26
N ASN A 452 -15.36 7.08 -14.38
CA ASN A 452 -14.63 5.88 -13.99
C ASN A 452 -15.30 5.09 -12.84
N PHE A 453 -15.76 5.78 -11.79
CA PHE A 453 -16.27 5.12 -10.58
C PHE A 453 -17.79 5.16 -10.47
N GLY A 454 -18.46 6.07 -11.18
CA GLY A 454 -19.89 6.32 -11.06
C GLY A 454 -20.24 7.05 -9.76
N CYS A 455 -21.37 7.75 -9.79
CA CYS A 455 -22.01 8.26 -8.56
C CYS A 455 -23.16 7.31 -8.23
N ARG A 456 -23.08 6.53 -7.18
CA ARG A 456 -24.01 5.41 -6.95
C ARG A 456 -24.63 5.46 -5.56
N LEU A 457 -25.84 4.90 -5.45
CA LEU A 457 -26.53 4.73 -4.20
C LEU A 457 -25.92 3.57 -3.39
N TYR A 458 -25.68 3.82 -2.09
CA TYR A 458 -25.16 2.84 -1.15
C TYR A 458 -25.94 2.86 0.15
N ILE A 459 -25.92 1.73 0.83
CA ILE A 459 -26.24 1.62 2.25
C ILE A 459 -24.96 1.82 3.03
N LEU A 460 -24.90 2.87 3.85
CA LEU A 460 -23.76 3.16 4.72
C LEU A 460 -24.08 2.66 6.13
N PRO A 461 -23.34 1.68 6.67
CA PRO A 461 -23.44 1.28 8.06
C PRO A 461 -22.82 2.35 8.95
N ILE A 462 -23.55 2.87 9.91
CA ILE A 462 -23.06 3.76 10.98
C ILE A 462 -22.87 2.90 12.22
N VAL A 463 -21.65 2.86 12.74
CA VAL A 463 -21.28 2.03 13.89
C VAL A 463 -21.53 2.76 15.22
N ASP A 464 -21.60 2.00 16.31
CA ASP A 464 -21.62 2.52 17.66
C ASP A 464 -20.25 3.11 18.09
N GLU A 465 -20.20 3.72 19.27
CA GLU A 465 -18.98 4.35 19.82
C GLU A 465 -17.85 3.35 20.05
N ASN A 466 -18.17 2.10 20.30
CA ASN A 466 -17.21 1.02 20.47
C ASN A 466 -16.79 0.38 19.13
N ARG A 467 -17.45 0.77 18.03
CA ARG A 467 -17.24 0.23 16.67
C ARG A 467 -17.48 -1.29 16.54
N GLU A 468 -18.26 -1.84 17.44
CA GLU A 468 -18.55 -3.28 17.47
C GLU A 468 -19.82 -3.64 16.72
N ASN A 469 -20.80 -2.73 16.69
CA ASN A 469 -22.11 -2.99 16.12
C ASN A 469 -22.58 -1.87 15.19
N ILE A 470 -23.44 -2.21 14.23
CA ILE A 470 -24.14 -1.22 13.42
C ILE A 470 -25.25 -0.61 14.28
N LYS A 471 -25.16 0.69 14.53
CA LYS A 471 -26.16 1.48 15.26
C LYS A 471 -27.35 1.83 14.38
N GLU A 472 -27.07 2.23 13.14
CA GLU A 472 -28.06 2.58 12.12
C GLU A 472 -27.49 2.38 10.72
N THR A 473 -28.36 2.41 9.71
CA THR A 473 -27.95 2.45 8.30
C THR A 473 -28.49 3.70 7.64
N LYS A 474 -27.67 4.35 6.80
CA LYS A 474 -28.06 5.51 5.99
C LYS A 474 -27.99 5.17 4.51
N LEU A 475 -28.91 5.74 3.74
CA LEU A 475 -28.78 5.75 2.28
C LEU A 475 -27.95 6.95 1.86
N VAL A 476 -26.89 6.69 1.11
CA VAL A 476 -25.96 7.72 0.67
C VAL A 476 -25.67 7.58 -0.81
N TYR A 477 -25.42 8.71 -1.47
CA TYR A 477 -24.75 8.69 -2.75
C TYR A 477 -23.24 8.87 -2.54
N ALA A 478 -22.45 8.05 -3.21
CA ALA A 478 -21.00 8.12 -3.16
C ALA A 478 -20.37 7.96 -4.54
N ILE A 479 -19.22 8.61 -4.73
CA ILE A 479 -18.23 8.20 -5.73
C ILE A 479 -17.24 7.30 -4.99
N ASP A 480 -17.46 5.99 -5.12
CA ASP A 480 -16.69 4.98 -4.38
C ASP A 480 -15.40 4.66 -5.12
N THR A 481 -14.32 5.28 -4.70
CA THR A 481 -12.98 5.10 -5.24
C THR A 481 -12.22 3.94 -4.57
N GLY A 482 -12.90 3.15 -3.75
CA GLY A 482 -12.29 2.12 -2.91
C GLY A 482 -11.63 2.70 -1.65
N MET A 483 -10.61 2.00 -1.13
CA MET A 483 -9.86 2.46 0.05
C MET A 483 -8.77 3.49 -0.29
N ARG A 484 -8.60 3.83 -1.57
CA ARG A 484 -7.51 4.67 -2.06
C ARG A 484 -8.01 6.07 -2.36
N SER A 485 -7.27 7.10 -1.97
CA SER A 485 -7.53 8.46 -2.46
C SER A 485 -7.22 8.50 -3.95
N GLN A 486 -8.12 9.10 -4.71
CA GLN A 486 -7.97 9.21 -6.14
C GLN A 486 -7.42 10.58 -6.51
N LYS A 487 -6.58 10.59 -7.54
CA LYS A 487 -5.97 11.79 -8.11
C LYS A 487 -6.31 11.86 -9.58
N VAL A 488 -6.59 13.05 -10.07
CA VAL A 488 -6.79 13.28 -11.50
C VAL A 488 -5.70 14.21 -11.99
N ARG A 489 -4.85 13.72 -12.90
CA ARG A 489 -3.76 14.52 -13.45
C ARG A 489 -4.33 15.71 -14.22
N ALA A 490 -3.91 16.91 -13.83
CA ALA A 490 -4.47 18.15 -14.37
C ALA A 490 -3.98 18.50 -15.78
N THR A 491 -2.99 17.79 -16.31
CA THR A 491 -2.48 17.97 -17.67
C THR A 491 -3.26 17.22 -18.72
N ASP A 492 -3.83 16.04 -18.41
CA ASP A 492 -4.50 15.18 -19.40
C ASP A 492 -5.76 14.47 -18.89
N GLY A 493 -6.08 14.58 -17.60
CA GLY A 493 -7.26 13.96 -16.99
C GLY A 493 -7.12 12.49 -16.66
N LYS A 494 -5.93 11.91 -16.69
CA LYS A 494 -5.70 10.53 -16.23
C LYS A 494 -5.95 10.39 -14.75
N ILE A 495 -6.53 9.26 -14.35
CA ILE A 495 -6.80 8.94 -12.96
C ILE A 495 -5.70 8.04 -12.42
N GLY A 496 -5.27 8.29 -11.20
CA GLY A 496 -4.33 7.47 -10.46
C GLY A 496 -4.65 7.37 -8.98
N SER A 497 -4.01 6.43 -8.28
CA SER A 497 -4.16 6.20 -6.84
C SER A 497 -2.95 6.71 -6.06
N ASP A 498 -3.05 6.76 -4.70
CA ASP A 498 -1.97 7.21 -3.83
C ASP A 498 -0.71 6.33 -3.89
N ASP A 499 -0.89 5.04 -4.19
CA ASP A 499 0.22 4.09 -4.32
C ASP A 499 0.96 4.21 -5.66
N GLU A 500 0.36 4.95 -6.62
CA GLU A 500 0.95 5.16 -7.93
C GLU A 500 1.79 6.44 -7.93
N LYS A 501 3.04 6.36 -7.55
CA LYS A 501 4.04 7.39 -7.89
C LYS A 501 4.14 7.62 -9.42
N TYR A 502 3.42 6.81 -10.23
CA TYR A 502 3.69 6.61 -11.66
C TYR A 502 2.41 6.57 -12.48
N LEU A 503 1.84 7.72 -12.77
CA LEU A 503 0.70 7.87 -13.69
C LEU A 503 1.10 7.99 -15.17
N ASN A 504 2.29 7.54 -15.51
CA ASN A 504 2.78 7.57 -16.87
C ASN A 504 2.43 6.27 -17.61
N SER A 505 1.15 5.95 -17.75
CA SER A 505 0.74 4.88 -18.68
C SER A 505 0.89 5.34 -20.13
N PRO A 506 1.11 4.43 -21.08
CA PRO A 506 1.21 4.76 -22.50
C PRO A 506 -0.01 5.53 -23.00
N LYS A 507 0.19 6.36 -24.01
CA LYS A 507 -0.90 7.10 -24.67
C LYS A 507 -1.68 6.17 -25.59
N GLY A 508 -2.98 6.42 -25.72
CA GLY A 508 -3.84 5.69 -26.63
C GLY A 508 -4.71 4.63 -25.94
N SER A 509 -5.44 3.86 -26.74
CA SER A 509 -6.23 2.71 -26.29
C SER A 509 -5.44 1.43 -26.56
N GLU A 510 -5.59 0.47 -25.68
CA GLU A 510 -5.00 -0.85 -25.80
C GLU A 510 -6.09 -1.91 -25.74
N ASP A 511 -6.04 -2.88 -26.62
CA ASP A 511 -7.02 -3.97 -26.69
C ASP A 511 -6.48 -5.31 -26.17
N ASP A 512 -5.16 -5.48 -26.12
CA ASP A 512 -4.53 -6.68 -25.56
C ASP A 512 -4.76 -6.75 -24.04
N ALA A 513 -5.41 -7.83 -23.59
CA ALA A 513 -5.80 -8.00 -22.20
C ALA A 513 -4.58 -8.14 -21.26
N GLU A 514 -3.51 -8.78 -21.74
CA GLU A 514 -2.28 -8.98 -20.93
C GLU A 514 -1.55 -7.64 -20.72
N VAL A 515 -1.52 -6.79 -21.76
CA VAL A 515 -0.92 -5.45 -21.65
C VAL A 515 -1.78 -4.55 -20.76
N LYS A 516 -3.11 -4.60 -20.87
CA LYS A 516 -4.02 -3.89 -19.94
C LYS A 516 -3.77 -4.28 -18.49
N ASP A 517 -3.62 -5.57 -18.24
CA ASP A 517 -3.36 -6.07 -16.87
C ASP A 517 -2.02 -5.60 -16.34
N ALA A 518 -0.97 -5.59 -17.18
CA ALA A 518 0.32 -5.04 -16.81
C ALA A 518 0.19 -3.58 -16.37
N VAL A 519 -0.49 -2.75 -17.17
CA VAL A 519 -0.70 -1.33 -16.88
C VAL A 519 -1.54 -1.12 -15.60
N ILE A 520 -2.63 -1.88 -15.43
CA ILE A 520 -3.48 -1.81 -14.23
C ILE A 520 -2.71 -2.24 -12.98
N SER A 521 -1.79 -3.19 -13.12
CA SER A 521 -0.94 -3.67 -12.02
C SER A 521 0.25 -2.76 -11.72
N GLY A 522 0.33 -1.58 -12.36
CA GLY A 522 1.38 -0.59 -12.11
C GLY A 522 2.61 -0.73 -13.02
N PHE A 523 2.62 -1.71 -13.95
CA PHE A 523 3.62 -1.78 -15.02
C PHE A 523 3.17 -0.89 -16.18
N GLY A 524 4.07 -0.17 -16.77
CA GLY A 524 3.72 0.76 -17.85
C GLY A 524 4.07 2.18 -17.48
N VAL A 525 5.03 2.30 -16.57
CA VAL A 525 5.71 3.56 -16.29
C VAL A 525 6.52 3.93 -17.52
N ILE A 526 5.92 4.75 -18.38
CA ILE A 526 6.48 5.10 -19.70
C ILE A 526 6.36 6.60 -19.89
N ASP A 527 7.48 7.23 -20.19
CA ASP A 527 7.54 8.68 -20.35
C ASP A 527 6.92 9.11 -21.68
N ASN A 528 5.63 9.50 -21.61
CA ASN A 528 4.93 10.24 -22.67
C ASN A 528 4.84 9.55 -24.05
N LYS A 529 5.00 8.20 -24.11
CA LYS A 529 4.99 7.40 -25.33
C LYS A 529 3.65 6.74 -25.60
N ALA A 530 3.39 6.42 -26.87
CA ALA A 530 2.30 5.54 -27.30
C ALA A 530 2.74 4.06 -27.24
N TYR A 531 1.79 3.15 -27.35
CA TYR A 531 2.07 1.70 -27.35
C TYR A 531 2.97 1.25 -28.51
N ASP A 532 2.85 1.90 -29.68
CA ASP A 532 3.65 1.58 -30.86
C ASP A 532 5.04 2.27 -30.89
N ASP A 533 5.31 3.16 -29.93
CA ASP A 533 6.62 3.81 -29.85
C ASP A 533 7.70 2.83 -29.40
N THR A 534 8.94 3.08 -29.81
CA THR A 534 10.10 2.28 -29.41
C THR A 534 10.37 2.44 -27.91
N ALA A 535 10.45 1.32 -27.20
CA ALA A 535 10.87 1.28 -25.80
C ALA A 535 12.35 1.58 -25.63
N THR A 536 12.73 2.26 -24.54
CA THR A 536 14.12 2.61 -24.23
C THR A 536 14.61 1.90 -22.96
N TYR A 537 15.90 1.97 -22.69
CA TYR A 537 16.47 1.48 -21.43
C TYR A 537 15.88 2.17 -20.22
N LYS A 538 15.52 3.46 -20.33
CA LYS A 538 14.83 4.22 -19.30
C LYS A 538 13.47 3.59 -18.96
N ASP A 539 12.67 3.29 -19.99
CA ASP A 539 11.36 2.65 -19.82
C ASP A 539 11.49 1.27 -19.17
N LEU A 540 12.49 0.51 -19.59
CA LEU A 540 12.78 -0.81 -19.02
C LEU A 540 13.21 -0.71 -17.55
N LEU A 541 14.12 0.19 -17.22
CA LEU A 541 14.58 0.38 -15.82
C LEU A 541 13.46 0.73 -14.88
N TYR A 542 12.57 1.63 -15.26
CA TYR A 542 11.43 1.99 -14.43
C TYR A 542 10.53 0.80 -14.13
N ASN A 543 10.26 0.00 -15.15
CA ASN A 543 9.42 -1.19 -14.98
C ASN A 543 10.15 -2.29 -14.17
N LEU A 544 11.46 -2.48 -14.37
CA LEU A 544 12.24 -3.44 -13.59
C LEU A 544 12.39 -3.05 -12.12
N SER A 545 12.55 -1.78 -11.80
CA SER A 545 12.65 -1.33 -10.41
C SER A 545 11.36 -1.57 -9.65
N TYR A 546 10.22 -1.38 -10.29
CA TYR A 546 8.92 -1.71 -9.73
C TYR A 546 8.75 -3.23 -9.52
N LEU A 547 9.11 -4.03 -10.52
CA LEU A 547 9.00 -5.48 -10.52
C LEU A 547 9.73 -6.19 -9.40
N PHE A 548 10.92 -5.73 -9.09
CA PHE A 548 11.84 -6.46 -8.23
C PHE A 548 12.08 -5.76 -6.90
N TYR A 549 11.19 -4.82 -6.51
CA TYR A 549 11.29 -4.04 -5.28
C TYR A 549 12.70 -3.46 -5.09
N GLU A 550 13.37 -3.18 -6.21
CA GLU A 550 14.67 -2.53 -6.18
C GLU A 550 14.45 -1.10 -5.66
N ASN A 551 15.43 -0.59 -4.94
CA ASN A 551 15.34 0.65 -4.19
C ASN A 551 14.78 1.80 -5.08
N MET A 552 13.46 2.03 -5.01
CA MET A 552 12.74 3.00 -5.87
C MET A 552 13.20 4.45 -5.65
N ASN A 553 14.08 4.65 -4.66
CA ASN A 553 14.73 5.93 -4.37
C ASN A 553 16.12 6.03 -5.02
N GLU A 554 16.56 5.00 -5.75
CA GLU A 554 17.83 5.02 -6.46
C GLU A 554 17.64 5.78 -7.77
N ASN A 555 18.54 6.71 -8.05
CA ASN A 555 18.52 7.48 -9.30
C ASN A 555 18.78 6.56 -10.50
N THR A 556 18.11 6.84 -11.62
CA THR A 556 18.17 6.02 -12.85
C THR A 556 19.58 5.81 -13.40
N ASP A 557 20.48 6.77 -13.24
CA ASP A 557 21.88 6.63 -13.68
C ASP A 557 22.63 5.61 -12.83
N THR A 558 22.39 5.59 -11.52
CA THR A 558 22.97 4.59 -10.61
C THR A 558 22.42 3.20 -10.92
N MET A 559 21.12 3.08 -11.18
CA MET A 559 20.50 1.82 -11.60
C MET A 559 21.07 1.35 -12.94
N MET A 560 21.19 2.24 -13.92
CA MET A 560 21.78 1.92 -15.22
C MET A 560 23.21 1.39 -15.08
N LYS A 561 24.04 2.04 -14.27
CA LYS A 561 25.41 1.61 -13.97
C LYS A 561 25.42 0.23 -13.34
N ARG A 562 24.56 -0.02 -12.33
CA ARG A 562 24.46 -1.32 -11.66
C ARG A 562 24.06 -2.44 -12.63
N PHE A 563 23.03 -2.23 -13.46
CA PHE A 563 22.58 -3.22 -14.44
C PHE A 563 23.66 -3.50 -15.51
N LYS A 564 24.48 -2.50 -15.83
CA LYS A 564 25.63 -2.66 -16.69
C LYS A 564 26.76 -3.46 -16.01
N ASP A 565 27.10 -3.13 -14.77
CA ASP A 565 28.12 -3.85 -13.98
C ASP A 565 27.73 -5.33 -13.82
N LEU A 566 26.44 -5.61 -13.68
CA LEU A 566 25.87 -6.96 -13.68
C LEU A 566 25.83 -7.60 -15.09
N LYS A 567 26.30 -6.91 -16.12
CA LYS A 567 26.28 -7.36 -17.54
C LYS A 567 24.87 -7.69 -18.05
N ILE A 568 23.84 -7.13 -17.45
CA ILE A 568 22.47 -7.29 -17.91
C ILE A 568 22.22 -6.37 -19.10
N PHE A 569 22.70 -5.12 -19.02
CA PHE A 569 22.63 -4.14 -20.10
C PHE A 569 23.95 -4.02 -20.86
N ASP A 570 23.85 -3.71 -22.15
CA ASP A 570 24.99 -3.51 -23.07
C ASP A 570 25.22 -2.03 -23.46
N LYS A 571 24.21 -1.16 -23.24
CA LYS A 571 24.27 0.28 -23.53
C LYS A 571 24.50 1.10 -22.27
N GLU A 572 24.94 2.35 -22.46
CA GLU A 572 25.24 3.30 -21.39
C GLU A 572 24.25 4.49 -21.33
N THR A 573 23.35 4.59 -22.31
CA THR A 573 22.45 5.73 -22.43
C THR A 573 21.01 5.30 -22.18
N LEU A 574 20.34 5.99 -21.28
CA LEU A 574 18.95 5.75 -20.90
C LEU A 574 17.97 5.83 -22.09
N ASP A 575 18.22 6.77 -23.01
CA ASP A 575 17.34 7.04 -24.15
C ASP A 575 17.60 6.09 -25.36
N ALA A 576 18.59 5.20 -25.27
CA ALA A 576 18.83 4.24 -26.34
C ALA A 576 17.65 3.26 -26.46
N PRO A 577 17.26 2.86 -27.69
CA PRO A 577 16.30 1.78 -27.91
C PRO A 577 16.76 0.48 -27.27
N VAL A 578 15.83 -0.24 -26.64
CA VAL A 578 16.07 -1.57 -26.08
C VAL A 578 15.67 -2.64 -27.07
N SER A 579 16.55 -3.61 -27.35
CA SER A 579 16.21 -4.77 -28.19
C SER A 579 15.35 -5.77 -27.41
N ARG A 580 14.53 -6.54 -28.11
CA ARG A 580 13.74 -7.63 -27.51
C ARG A 580 14.62 -8.67 -26.83
N GLU A 581 15.85 -8.89 -27.33
CA GLU A 581 16.83 -9.77 -26.71
C GLU A 581 17.31 -9.21 -25.35
N THR A 582 17.70 -7.94 -25.28
CA THR A 582 18.11 -7.30 -24.03
C THR A 582 16.96 -7.32 -23.01
N LEU A 583 15.74 -7.11 -23.48
CA LEU A 583 14.54 -7.17 -22.66
C LEU A 583 14.34 -8.60 -22.12
N ALA A 584 14.38 -9.62 -22.96
CA ALA A 584 14.30 -11.03 -22.56
C ALA A 584 15.39 -11.38 -21.54
N LYS A 585 16.64 -10.95 -21.79
CA LYS A 585 17.76 -11.13 -20.87
C LYS A 585 17.47 -10.53 -19.50
N ALA A 586 17.08 -9.28 -19.45
CA ALA A 586 16.79 -8.59 -18.19
C ALA A 586 15.67 -9.27 -17.40
N LEU A 587 14.56 -9.59 -18.05
CA LEU A 587 13.40 -10.24 -17.42
C LEU A 587 13.72 -11.65 -16.92
N VAL A 588 14.37 -12.48 -17.75
CA VAL A 588 14.72 -13.86 -17.37
C VAL A 588 15.70 -13.89 -16.20
N LEU A 589 16.78 -13.10 -16.26
CA LEU A 589 17.77 -13.07 -15.19
C LEU A 589 17.16 -12.59 -13.87
N LYS A 590 16.31 -11.59 -13.93
CA LYS A 590 15.62 -11.09 -12.73
C LYS A 590 14.59 -12.07 -12.19
N LYS A 591 13.77 -12.67 -13.06
CA LYS A 591 12.77 -13.68 -12.64
C LYS A 591 13.41 -14.89 -11.96
N LEU A 592 14.57 -15.33 -12.44
CA LEU A 592 15.28 -16.48 -11.92
C LEU A 592 16.29 -16.12 -10.81
N SER A 593 16.44 -14.84 -10.48
CA SER A 593 17.48 -14.33 -9.55
C SER A 593 18.89 -14.80 -9.91
N LEU A 594 19.20 -14.80 -11.21
CA LEU A 594 20.48 -15.25 -11.76
C LEU A 594 21.30 -14.09 -12.33
N THR A 595 22.59 -14.31 -12.46
CA THR A 595 23.50 -13.45 -13.24
C THR A 595 23.74 -14.07 -14.63
N PRO A 596 24.26 -13.31 -15.62
CA PRO A 596 24.62 -13.87 -16.92
C PRO A 596 25.65 -15.01 -16.84
N GLU A 597 26.42 -15.09 -15.76
CA GLU A 597 27.46 -16.12 -15.54
C GLU A 597 26.84 -17.45 -15.07
N ASP A 598 25.65 -17.39 -14.45
CA ASP A 598 24.94 -18.58 -13.99
C ASP A 598 24.28 -19.37 -15.13
N ILE A 599 24.09 -18.75 -16.31
CA ILE A 599 23.44 -19.39 -17.44
C ILE A 599 24.39 -20.39 -18.12
N ARG A 600 24.03 -21.65 -18.00
CA ARG A 600 24.71 -22.77 -18.62
C ARG A 600 24.17 -23.03 -20.03
N THR A 601 24.94 -22.68 -21.05
CA THR A 601 24.56 -22.87 -22.45
C THR A 601 24.80 -24.28 -22.98
N ASP A 602 25.59 -25.08 -22.26
CA ASP A 602 25.90 -26.47 -22.60
C ASP A 602 24.69 -27.45 -22.44
N VAL A 603 23.63 -27.00 -21.78
CA VAL A 603 22.39 -27.77 -21.60
C VAL A 603 21.37 -27.56 -22.72
N PHE A 604 21.62 -26.59 -23.59
CA PHE A 604 20.74 -26.29 -24.75
C PHE A 604 21.18 -27.08 -25.98
N ASN A 605 20.26 -27.23 -26.96
CA ASN A 605 20.61 -27.83 -28.26
C ASN A 605 21.58 -26.92 -29.04
N GLU A 606 22.17 -27.46 -30.15
CA GLU A 606 23.24 -26.80 -30.89
C GLU A 606 22.89 -25.40 -31.40
N ASP A 607 21.64 -25.16 -31.73
CA ASP A 607 21.13 -23.87 -32.25
C ASP A 607 21.10 -22.76 -31.17
N ILE A 608 21.16 -23.11 -29.89
CA ILE A 608 21.01 -22.18 -28.75
C ILE A 608 22.32 -22.04 -27.95
N LYS A 609 23.43 -22.63 -28.42
CA LYS A 609 24.74 -22.61 -27.70
C LYS A 609 25.38 -21.21 -27.62
N ALA A 610 25.00 -20.27 -28.47
CA ALA A 610 25.39 -18.88 -28.32
C ALA A 610 24.67 -18.28 -27.12
N LYS A 611 25.40 -17.63 -26.18
CA LYS A 611 24.83 -17.03 -24.97
C LYS A 611 23.67 -16.06 -25.29
N GLU A 612 23.81 -15.32 -26.40
CA GLU A 612 22.81 -14.38 -26.87
C GLU A 612 21.45 -15.05 -27.18
N LYS A 613 21.46 -16.27 -27.70
CA LYS A 613 20.25 -17.03 -28.02
C LYS A 613 19.61 -17.77 -26.85
N ALA A 614 20.31 -17.87 -25.72
CA ALA A 614 19.81 -18.56 -24.54
C ALA A 614 18.65 -17.77 -23.87
N TYR A 615 18.71 -16.45 -23.83
CA TYR A 615 17.68 -15.63 -23.20
C TYR A 615 16.34 -15.63 -23.95
N PRO A 616 16.31 -15.47 -25.29
CA PRO A 616 15.09 -15.68 -26.05
C PRO A 616 14.49 -17.06 -25.83
N ALA A 617 15.31 -18.12 -25.84
CA ALA A 617 14.83 -19.48 -25.62
C ALA A 617 14.23 -19.67 -24.21
N LEU A 618 14.88 -19.14 -23.18
CA LEU A 618 14.37 -19.16 -21.81
C LEU A 618 13.08 -18.32 -21.68
N MET A 619 13.01 -17.17 -22.35
CA MET A 619 11.82 -16.35 -22.38
C MET A 619 10.62 -17.11 -22.98
N ILE A 620 10.82 -17.76 -24.13
CA ILE A 620 9.79 -18.60 -24.77
C ILE A 620 9.39 -19.76 -23.88
N MET A 621 10.36 -20.39 -23.21
CA MET A 621 10.10 -21.52 -22.32
C MET A 621 9.30 -21.10 -21.08
N LEU A 622 9.66 -19.98 -20.46
CA LEU A 622 9.02 -19.48 -19.25
C LEU A 622 7.62 -18.91 -19.53
N SER A 623 7.47 -18.19 -20.65
CA SER A 623 6.19 -17.57 -21.02
C SER A 623 5.26 -18.50 -21.81
N GLY A 624 5.79 -19.48 -22.52
CA GLY A 624 5.06 -20.30 -23.49
C GLY A 624 4.65 -19.54 -24.77
N ASP A 625 5.09 -18.29 -24.92
CA ASP A 625 4.75 -17.37 -26.01
C ASP A 625 5.99 -16.85 -26.74
N PHE A 626 5.86 -15.95 -27.72
CA PHE A 626 6.92 -15.27 -28.45
C PHE A 626 7.76 -16.17 -29.39
N LYS A 627 7.27 -17.34 -29.79
CA LYS A 627 8.00 -18.28 -30.67
C LYS A 627 8.36 -17.70 -32.02
N ASP A 628 7.51 -16.82 -32.55
CA ASP A 628 7.67 -16.20 -33.87
C ASP A 628 8.23 -14.78 -33.81
N MET A 629 8.72 -14.34 -32.61
CA MET A 629 9.28 -13.02 -32.41
C MET A 629 10.73 -12.94 -32.87
N ASP A 630 11.06 -11.91 -33.65
CA ASP A 630 12.46 -11.57 -33.96
C ASP A 630 13.06 -10.78 -32.78
N PHE A 631 13.94 -11.42 -32.03
CA PHE A 631 14.56 -10.85 -30.84
C PHE A 631 15.70 -9.86 -31.15
N GLU A 632 16.19 -9.80 -32.40
CA GLU A 632 17.25 -8.85 -32.78
C GLU A 632 16.70 -7.42 -32.98
N GLU A 633 15.40 -7.28 -33.21
CA GLU A 633 14.74 -5.98 -33.38
C GLU A 633 14.57 -5.23 -32.06
N ASN A 634 14.35 -3.91 -32.16
CA ASN A 634 13.98 -3.09 -31.02
C ASN A 634 12.54 -3.40 -30.58
N ALA A 635 12.32 -3.42 -29.27
CA ALA A 635 11.00 -3.61 -28.72
C ALA A 635 10.14 -2.33 -28.81
N THR A 636 8.86 -2.48 -29.09
CA THR A 636 7.87 -1.41 -28.83
C THR A 636 7.48 -1.40 -27.36
N VAL A 637 6.83 -0.32 -26.92
CA VAL A 637 6.25 -0.22 -25.58
C VAL A 637 5.22 -1.34 -25.33
N HIS A 638 4.37 -1.61 -26.32
CA HIS A 638 3.42 -2.73 -26.28
C HIS A 638 4.11 -4.07 -26.04
N GLU A 639 5.12 -4.38 -26.83
CA GLU A 639 5.87 -5.63 -26.70
C GLU A 639 6.60 -5.76 -25.37
N MET A 640 7.23 -4.67 -24.91
CA MET A 640 7.86 -4.63 -23.60
C MET A 640 6.85 -4.97 -22.49
N LEU A 641 5.69 -4.33 -22.48
CA LEU A 641 4.66 -4.59 -21.48
C LEU A 641 4.09 -6.00 -21.59
N LYS A 642 3.93 -6.51 -22.80
CA LYS A 642 3.48 -7.89 -23.02
C LYS A 642 4.51 -8.91 -22.53
N MET A 643 5.80 -8.70 -22.78
CA MET A 643 6.87 -9.56 -22.26
C MET A 643 6.96 -9.49 -20.74
N ILE A 644 6.84 -8.31 -20.15
CA ILE A 644 6.76 -8.12 -18.69
C ILE A 644 5.56 -8.91 -18.15
N SER A 645 4.38 -8.70 -18.70
CA SER A 645 3.15 -9.39 -18.29
C SER A 645 3.30 -10.90 -18.33
N SER A 646 3.87 -11.44 -19.42
CA SER A 646 4.04 -12.88 -19.61
C SER A 646 5.02 -13.54 -18.62
N ILE A 647 5.99 -12.78 -18.10
CA ILE A 647 6.94 -13.29 -17.11
C ILE A 647 6.39 -13.17 -15.69
N ILE A 648 5.64 -12.10 -15.40
CA ILE A 648 5.13 -11.83 -14.06
C ILE A 648 3.85 -12.58 -13.78
N PHE A 649 2.93 -12.57 -14.74
CA PHE A 649 1.60 -13.11 -14.54
C PHE A 649 1.47 -14.58 -15.00
N ARG A 650 2.53 -15.17 -15.45
CA ARG A 650 2.66 -16.61 -15.74
C ARG A 650 3.81 -17.18 -14.90
#